data_0a2f02f8d3bc29b44855ae21c70b0a0f
#
_entry.id   0a2f02f8d3bc29b44855ae21c70b0a0f
#
_cell.length_a   1.000
_cell.length_b   1.000
_cell.length_c   1.000
_cell.angle_alpha   90.00
_cell.angle_beta   90.00
_cell.angle_gamma   90.00
#
_symmetry.space_group_name_H-M   'P 1'
#
loop_
_entity.id
_entity.type
_entity.pdbx_description
1 polymer ?
#
loop_
_entity_poly.entity_id
_entity_poly.type
_entity_poly.pdbx_seq_one_letter_code
_entity_poly.pdbx_strand_id
1 'polypeptide(L)'
;MGYQSEADLEKSLIDKLNKLGFIPVKIKDYDTLLLNFRQQVNKFNKDKLNKVDLTDIEFERLMTGISGKTVFQCAKQLRDLFPLDREDGTTVYLEFFSKYPEKNIWQVTNQVTVTGKYKNRYDVTILANGIPVIQIELKRAGVDIKEAINQIDRYRVHSYKGLFHFVQYYVVSNAVETRYFSNTDDLRIMKSLTFYWTDENNRRINNLDEFSVEFLNPNRITKMICKYIVLTESDKNMIIMRPYQIYATEAVVDRALSSERGGFVWHTTGSGKTLTSWKCANLLIQDQKIKKVFFLVDRNDLDTQTMAEFNRFEPDCVDSTDKTYKLVKQIEDSNVKLIISTIQKMTKAINKPKYAAKLAPYKDEKVIFIIDECHRSQFGKMHTDIKNYFTKAQYFGFTGTPLFPENKSQDGRTTADIFGDCLHKYMIKEAIFDKNVLGFSVEYISTYKGQYDAEDETLVEAIDTTEVIESDKRISLVANHIISFHNNKTRIKGNTYTSIFTVSSIDMLMRYYDKFKSIDHDLKIVGVFSFGTNEDLEEKEEHSKDQLERLMKDYNDMFDTNFNTDAFAGYNADISKRMKMKKAPYIDILLVVNMYLTGFDSRPLNTLYVDKNLEWHSLLQAFSRTNRVEKETKQFGNIVCFRNLKKKTDAALRLFSGGGDVSEVLLKPYSYYVKKFKELLGVLFKIVSTPDDVDLLQSEDDQAKFVIAFRELSKILLILETFSDFTWEDLLPDITQQEYENYKSKYFTIHDDVKKRRETERVSILADIDFAIELIETDKINVAYIMSLLKNVDWENKEQKDKDITHIFDELDRSDSPELRKKIDLIKAFLNKVAPVALVGNSVLEMYAEFEDEQRNKEIEEFAQVNGIDAVYLEKLITEYSFSGILDNSEIKKELRGDLGFKQLRELVAKVTKFIIENCEKYGV
;
A
#
# COMPACT_ATOMS: atom_id res chain seq x y z
N MET A 1 -12.28 38.12 -6.63
CA MET A 1 -13.41 37.43 -5.97
C MET A 1 -13.13 37.47 -4.48
N GLY A 2 -14.06 37.99 -3.66
CA GLY A 2 -13.86 38.02 -2.21
C GLY A 2 -13.79 36.61 -1.63
N TYR A 3 -13.02 36.44 -0.58
CA TYR A 3 -12.91 35.17 0.14
C TYR A 3 -14.29 34.75 0.67
N GLN A 4 -14.85 33.65 0.15
CA GLN A 4 -16.08 33.08 0.66
C GLN A 4 -15.78 32.41 2.01
N SER A 5 -16.51 32.79 3.06
CA SER A 5 -16.33 32.21 4.40
C SER A 5 -16.86 30.76 4.47
N GLU A 6 -16.41 29.97 5.45
CA GLU A 6 -16.94 28.61 5.69
C GLU A 6 -18.47 28.65 5.91
N ALA A 7 -18.96 29.66 6.62
CA ALA A 7 -20.40 29.86 6.85
C ALA A 7 -21.21 30.12 5.57
N ASP A 8 -20.62 30.86 4.62
CA ASP A 8 -21.27 31.10 3.31
C ASP A 8 -21.30 29.83 2.46
N LEU A 9 -20.23 29.02 2.54
CA LEU A 9 -20.15 27.71 1.88
C LEU A 9 -21.19 26.74 2.46
N GLU A 10 -21.33 26.66 3.79
CA GLU A 10 -22.36 25.84 4.44
C GLU A 10 -23.77 26.24 3.98
N LYS A 11 -24.07 27.53 4.00
CA LYS A 11 -25.38 28.04 3.58
C LYS A 11 -25.67 27.71 2.12
N SER A 12 -24.71 27.97 1.24
CA SER A 12 -24.82 27.66 -0.19
C SER A 12 -25.06 26.16 -0.44
N LEU A 13 -24.32 25.29 0.28
CA LEU A 13 -24.49 23.83 0.19
C LEU A 13 -25.88 23.38 0.65
N ILE A 14 -26.37 23.91 1.80
CA ILE A 14 -27.70 23.57 2.31
C ILE A 14 -28.81 24.03 1.35
N ASP A 15 -28.70 25.24 0.79
CA ASP A 15 -29.65 25.73 -0.19
C ASP A 15 -29.67 24.86 -1.45
N LYS A 16 -28.52 24.36 -1.87
CA LYS A 16 -28.40 23.44 -3.01
C LYS A 16 -28.99 22.07 -2.69
N LEU A 17 -28.68 21.48 -1.53
CA LEU A 17 -29.24 20.22 -1.09
C LEU A 17 -30.78 20.30 -0.96
N ASN A 18 -31.28 21.42 -0.47
CA ASN A 18 -32.75 21.65 -0.43
C ASN A 18 -33.37 21.56 -1.84
N LYS A 19 -32.74 22.16 -2.85
CA LYS A 19 -33.17 22.04 -4.26
C LYS A 19 -33.11 20.62 -4.80
N LEU A 20 -32.25 19.79 -4.25
CA LEU A 20 -32.07 18.36 -4.60
C LEU A 20 -33.05 17.44 -3.84
N GLY A 21 -33.91 18.00 -2.98
CA GLY A 21 -34.97 17.27 -2.28
C GLY A 21 -34.69 16.95 -0.82
N PHE A 22 -33.66 17.55 -0.23
CA PHE A 22 -33.38 17.40 1.21
C PHE A 22 -34.16 18.44 2.01
N ILE A 23 -34.73 18.01 3.12
CA ILE A 23 -35.50 18.89 4.02
C ILE A 23 -34.51 19.48 5.04
N PRO A 24 -34.31 20.82 5.03
CA PRO A 24 -33.47 21.45 6.06
C PRO A 24 -34.14 21.33 7.43
N VAL A 25 -33.39 20.85 8.43
CA VAL A 25 -33.85 20.69 9.82
C VAL A 25 -32.84 21.31 10.78
N LYS A 26 -33.36 21.84 11.92
CA LYS A 26 -32.54 22.42 12.97
C LYS A 26 -32.25 21.42 14.07
N ILE A 27 -31.08 20.82 14.02
CA ILE A 27 -30.59 19.89 15.04
C ILE A 27 -29.36 20.52 15.68
N LYS A 28 -29.47 20.94 16.94
CA LYS A 28 -28.40 21.68 17.62
C LYS A 28 -27.39 20.78 18.33
N ASP A 29 -27.89 19.65 18.85
CA ASP A 29 -27.16 18.73 19.70
C ASP A 29 -27.62 17.28 19.54
N TYR A 30 -27.00 16.39 20.26
CA TYR A 30 -27.28 14.96 20.18
C TYR A 30 -28.69 14.61 20.66
N ASP A 31 -29.22 15.30 21.67
CA ASP A 31 -30.56 15.03 22.21
C ASP A 31 -31.62 15.43 21.20
N THR A 32 -31.46 16.56 20.54
CA THR A 32 -32.32 16.99 19.44
C THR A 32 -32.26 16.02 18.26
N LEU A 33 -31.06 15.43 17.99
CA LEU A 33 -30.89 14.39 16.98
C LEU A 33 -31.70 13.13 17.32
N LEU A 34 -31.67 12.69 18.57
CA LEU A 34 -32.44 11.53 19.03
C LEU A 34 -33.95 11.76 18.90
N LEU A 35 -34.44 12.94 19.25
CA LEU A 35 -35.86 13.30 19.07
C LEU A 35 -36.26 13.26 17.58
N ASN A 36 -35.44 13.83 16.71
CA ASN A 36 -35.66 13.76 15.27
C ASN A 36 -35.63 12.29 14.76
N PHE A 37 -34.67 11.48 15.22
CA PHE A 37 -34.58 10.07 14.85
C PHE A 37 -35.86 9.32 15.25
N ARG A 38 -36.36 9.51 16.48
CA ARG A 38 -37.60 8.88 16.93
C ARG A 38 -38.80 9.25 16.03
N GLN A 39 -38.92 10.52 15.69
CA GLN A 39 -39.97 10.99 14.78
C GLN A 39 -39.87 10.36 13.40
N GLN A 40 -38.65 10.31 12.83
CA GLN A 40 -38.47 9.80 11.48
C GLN A 40 -38.60 8.27 11.41
N VAL A 41 -38.10 7.52 12.41
CA VAL A 41 -38.23 6.05 12.43
C VAL A 41 -39.72 5.63 12.57
N ASN A 42 -40.53 6.34 13.37
CA ASN A 42 -41.97 6.12 13.46
C ASN A 42 -42.65 6.40 12.12
N LYS A 43 -42.35 7.52 11.49
CA LYS A 43 -42.88 7.92 10.19
C LYS A 43 -42.50 6.93 9.09
N PHE A 44 -41.23 6.52 9.03
CA PHE A 44 -40.71 5.63 8.00
C PHE A 44 -41.26 4.21 8.14
N ASN A 45 -41.45 3.71 9.39
CA ASN A 45 -41.98 2.38 9.66
C ASN A 45 -43.46 2.37 10.01
N LYS A 46 -44.20 3.41 9.67
CA LYS A 46 -45.62 3.60 10.10
C LYS A 46 -46.51 2.38 9.85
N ASP A 47 -46.38 1.75 8.69
CA ASP A 47 -47.18 0.56 8.34
C ASP A 47 -46.72 -0.68 9.12
N LYS A 48 -45.44 -0.85 9.35
CA LYS A 48 -44.85 -1.96 10.15
C LYS A 48 -45.22 -1.82 11.63
N LEU A 49 -45.38 -0.58 12.09
CA LEU A 49 -45.84 -0.23 13.46
C LEU A 49 -47.36 -0.22 13.62
N ASN A 50 -48.10 -0.68 12.62
CA ASN A 50 -49.57 -0.65 12.63
C ASN A 50 -50.13 0.75 12.96
N LYS A 51 -49.42 1.82 12.54
CA LYS A 51 -49.78 3.24 12.78
C LYS A 51 -49.75 3.66 14.27
N VAL A 52 -49.10 2.88 15.13
CA VAL A 52 -48.89 3.20 16.56
C VAL A 52 -47.41 3.49 16.77
N ASP A 53 -47.09 4.72 17.17
CA ASP A 53 -45.72 5.15 17.40
C ASP A 53 -45.05 4.37 18.53
N LEU A 54 -43.71 4.31 18.52
CA LEU A 54 -42.91 3.68 19.58
C LEU A 54 -43.11 4.39 20.91
N THR A 55 -43.39 3.61 21.96
CA THR A 55 -43.40 4.11 23.35
C THR A 55 -41.99 4.51 23.80
N ASP A 56 -41.87 5.15 24.95
CA ASP A 56 -40.55 5.51 25.52
C ASP A 56 -39.71 4.28 25.78
N ILE A 57 -40.33 3.23 26.32
CA ILE A 57 -39.66 1.95 26.62
C ILE A 57 -39.20 1.23 25.35
N GLU A 58 -40.05 1.20 24.32
CA GLU A 58 -39.72 0.61 23.02
C GLU A 58 -38.62 1.39 22.33
N PHE A 59 -38.62 2.72 22.40
CA PHE A 59 -37.56 3.54 21.85
C PHE A 59 -36.24 3.36 22.64
N GLU A 60 -36.30 3.21 23.95
CA GLU A 60 -35.11 2.89 24.76
C GLU A 60 -34.52 1.51 24.42
N ARG A 61 -35.38 0.49 24.20
CA ARG A 61 -34.96 -0.83 23.69
C ARG A 61 -34.27 -0.71 22.33
N LEU A 62 -34.84 0.07 21.41
CA LEU A 62 -34.23 0.34 20.10
C LEU A 62 -32.85 0.98 20.27
N MET A 63 -32.74 2.03 21.09
CA MET A 63 -31.47 2.73 21.31
C MET A 63 -30.43 1.84 21.97
N THR A 64 -30.82 0.99 22.92
CA THR A 64 -29.95 0.00 23.54
C THR A 64 -29.45 -1.01 22.50
N GLY A 65 -30.32 -1.49 21.62
CA GLY A 65 -29.97 -2.46 20.57
C GLY A 65 -29.02 -1.93 19.49
N ILE A 66 -28.99 -0.59 19.27
CA ILE A 66 -28.08 0.03 18.27
C ILE A 66 -26.86 0.70 18.92
N SER A 67 -26.83 0.90 20.24
CA SER A 67 -25.73 1.50 20.97
C SER A 67 -24.54 0.54 21.11
N GLY A 68 -23.32 1.09 21.25
CA GLY A 68 -22.09 0.31 21.49
C GLY A 68 -21.59 -0.50 20.28
N LYS A 69 -22.24 -0.37 19.12
CA LYS A 69 -21.82 -1.04 17.89
C LYS A 69 -20.67 -0.32 17.21
N THR A 70 -19.78 -1.10 16.58
CA THR A 70 -18.72 -0.57 15.71
C THR A 70 -19.30 0.07 14.43
N VAL A 71 -18.52 0.87 13.73
CA VAL A 71 -18.91 1.46 12.44
C VAL A 71 -19.38 0.37 11.45
N PHE A 72 -18.62 -0.73 11.38
CA PHE A 72 -18.98 -1.88 10.54
C PHE A 72 -20.34 -2.49 10.90
N GLN A 73 -20.59 -2.71 12.18
CA GLN A 73 -21.86 -3.26 12.65
C GLN A 73 -23.03 -2.30 12.39
N CYS A 74 -22.84 -0.98 12.56
CA CYS A 74 -23.83 0.03 12.23
C CYS A 74 -24.12 0.07 10.72
N ALA A 75 -23.08 -0.05 9.89
CA ALA A 75 -23.26 -0.11 8.44
C ALA A 75 -24.05 -1.35 7.98
N LYS A 76 -23.84 -2.49 8.62
CA LYS A 76 -24.62 -3.71 8.39
C LYS A 76 -26.06 -3.52 8.85
N GLN A 77 -26.25 -3.03 10.08
CA GLN A 77 -27.57 -2.78 10.65
C GLN A 77 -28.41 -1.78 9.83
N LEU A 78 -27.77 -0.78 9.21
CA LEU A 78 -28.47 0.18 8.33
C LEU A 78 -29.17 -0.51 7.14
N ARG A 79 -28.66 -1.66 6.70
CA ARG A 79 -29.15 -2.42 5.53
C ARG A 79 -30.05 -3.59 5.90
N ASP A 80 -30.00 -4.01 7.16
CA ASP A 80 -30.74 -5.16 7.68
C ASP A 80 -32.01 -4.70 8.41
N LEU A 81 -32.95 -5.62 8.59
CA LEU A 81 -34.11 -5.41 9.43
C LEU A 81 -33.72 -5.51 10.90
N PHE A 82 -34.22 -4.61 11.73
CA PHE A 82 -34.02 -4.61 13.17
C PHE A 82 -35.22 -5.20 13.89
N PRO A 83 -35.10 -6.35 14.57
CA PRO A 83 -36.20 -6.92 15.37
C PRO A 83 -36.38 -6.10 16.65
N LEU A 84 -37.61 -5.65 16.91
CA LEU A 84 -37.96 -4.93 18.13
C LEU A 84 -39.19 -5.57 18.76
N ASP A 85 -39.05 -5.99 20.04
CA ASP A 85 -40.17 -6.49 20.83
C ASP A 85 -40.97 -5.34 21.40
N ARG A 86 -42.24 -5.31 21.06
CA ARG A 86 -43.22 -4.33 21.52
C ARG A 86 -43.74 -4.63 22.91
N GLU A 87 -44.33 -3.63 23.57
CA GLU A 87 -44.93 -3.82 24.90
C GLU A 87 -46.17 -4.73 24.89
N ASP A 88 -46.83 -4.86 23.75
CA ASP A 88 -47.95 -5.77 23.53
C ASP A 88 -47.54 -7.25 23.30
N GLY A 89 -46.27 -7.55 23.38
CA GLY A 89 -45.71 -8.89 23.18
C GLY A 89 -45.48 -9.29 21.70
N THR A 90 -45.74 -8.41 20.75
CA THR A 90 -45.43 -8.65 19.33
C THR A 90 -44.02 -8.23 18.98
N THR A 91 -43.41 -8.88 17.98
CA THR A 91 -42.11 -8.46 17.42
C THR A 91 -42.33 -7.80 16.07
N VAL A 92 -41.78 -6.59 15.90
CA VAL A 92 -41.80 -5.86 14.63
C VAL A 92 -40.37 -5.78 14.06
N TYR A 93 -40.27 -5.76 12.72
CA TYR A 93 -39.02 -5.66 12.03
C TYR A 93 -38.85 -4.27 11.41
N LEU A 94 -38.09 -3.40 12.10
CA LEU A 94 -37.86 -2.03 11.67
C LEU A 94 -36.85 -1.98 10.53
N GLU A 95 -37.11 -1.12 9.56
CA GLU A 95 -36.17 -0.78 8.50
C GLU A 95 -35.58 0.59 8.78
N PHE A 96 -34.25 0.72 8.62
CA PHE A 96 -33.55 1.99 8.83
C PHE A 96 -33.25 2.72 7.53
N PHE A 97 -33.11 1.99 6.42
CA PHE A 97 -32.77 2.55 5.11
C PHE A 97 -33.37 1.72 3.97
N SER A 98 -34.04 2.37 3.03
CA SER A 98 -34.60 1.69 1.87
C SER A 98 -33.66 1.77 0.65
N LYS A 99 -33.60 0.67 -0.11
CA LYS A 99 -32.93 0.65 -1.43
C LYS A 99 -33.63 1.49 -2.51
N TYR A 100 -34.85 1.97 -2.23
CA TYR A 100 -35.63 2.84 -3.08
C TYR A 100 -35.51 4.28 -2.56
N PRO A 101 -34.82 5.19 -3.29
CA PRO A 101 -34.48 6.53 -2.80
C PRO A 101 -35.72 7.35 -2.42
N GLU A 102 -36.84 7.19 -3.15
CA GLU A 102 -38.11 7.89 -2.94
C GLU A 102 -38.82 7.48 -1.66
N LYS A 103 -38.48 6.34 -1.07
CA LYS A 103 -39.04 5.89 0.20
C LYS A 103 -38.36 6.48 1.42
N ASN A 104 -37.11 6.92 1.26
CA ASN A 104 -36.35 7.50 2.36
C ASN A 104 -36.74 8.96 2.61
N ILE A 105 -36.71 9.35 3.88
CA ILE A 105 -36.93 10.75 4.30
C ILE A 105 -35.56 11.39 4.37
N TRP A 106 -35.27 12.25 3.40
CA TRP A 106 -34.01 12.93 3.29
C TRP A 106 -33.98 14.25 4.02
N GLN A 107 -33.03 14.45 4.92
CA GLN A 107 -32.88 15.67 5.70
C GLN A 107 -31.45 16.17 5.65
N VAL A 108 -31.27 17.48 5.85
CA VAL A 108 -29.94 18.10 6.00
C VAL A 108 -29.96 19.04 7.20
N THR A 109 -28.89 19.01 7.97
CA THR A 109 -28.67 19.91 9.11
C THR A 109 -27.22 20.38 9.14
N ASN A 110 -26.96 21.46 9.85
CA ASN A 110 -25.61 21.97 10.05
C ASN A 110 -25.34 22.30 11.52
N GLN A 111 -24.05 22.46 11.83
CA GLN A 111 -23.55 22.93 13.12
C GLN A 111 -24.04 22.10 14.32
N VAL A 112 -24.17 20.78 14.11
CA VAL A 112 -24.56 19.86 15.18
C VAL A 112 -23.44 19.79 16.20
N THR A 113 -23.75 20.12 17.46
CA THR A 113 -22.79 20.07 18.56
C THR A 113 -22.86 18.71 19.26
N VAL A 114 -21.75 18.01 19.33
CA VAL A 114 -21.63 16.76 20.08
C VAL A 114 -20.58 16.91 21.17
N THR A 115 -20.98 16.61 22.40
CA THR A 115 -20.07 16.64 23.57
C THR A 115 -19.59 15.21 23.84
N GLY A 116 -18.28 14.96 23.58
CA GLY A 116 -17.58 13.75 23.95
C GLY A 116 -16.47 14.11 24.95
N LYS A 117 -15.23 13.64 24.70
CA LYS A 117 -14.05 14.14 25.44
C LYS A 117 -13.86 15.64 25.21
N TYR A 118 -14.22 16.13 24.00
CA TYR A 118 -14.23 17.54 23.62
C TYR A 118 -15.61 17.93 23.06
N LYS A 119 -15.94 19.20 23.06
CA LYS A 119 -17.12 19.76 22.42
C LYS A 119 -16.77 20.06 20.96
N ASN A 120 -17.31 19.27 20.04
CA ASN A 120 -17.10 19.42 18.60
C ASN A 120 -18.36 19.85 17.89
N ARG A 121 -18.22 20.57 16.79
CA ARG A 121 -19.30 21.10 15.98
C ARG A 121 -19.07 20.65 14.53
N TYR A 122 -20.04 19.91 13.99
CA TYR A 122 -19.97 19.33 12.66
C TYR A 122 -20.60 20.29 11.64
N ASP A 123 -19.91 20.53 10.52
CA ASP A 123 -20.36 21.56 9.56
C ASP A 123 -21.69 21.19 8.91
N VAL A 124 -21.76 20.16 8.08
CA VAL A 124 -23.00 19.73 7.44
C VAL A 124 -23.20 18.22 7.57
N THR A 125 -24.39 17.79 7.97
CA THR A 125 -24.77 16.39 8.13
C THR A 125 -25.98 16.07 7.29
N ILE A 126 -25.90 15.06 6.43
CA ILE A 126 -27.03 14.49 5.70
C ILE A 126 -27.59 13.31 6.48
N LEU A 127 -28.92 13.32 6.66
CA LEU A 127 -29.65 12.26 7.34
C LEU A 127 -30.61 11.56 6.38
N ALA A 128 -30.72 10.25 6.55
CA ALA A 128 -31.77 9.44 5.94
C ALA A 128 -32.61 8.82 7.06
N ASN A 129 -33.91 9.02 7.03
CA ASN A 129 -34.84 8.53 8.05
C ASN A 129 -34.45 8.93 9.49
N GLY A 130 -33.82 10.11 9.64
CA GLY A 130 -33.33 10.65 10.90
C GLY A 130 -31.96 10.14 11.34
N ILE A 131 -31.32 9.24 10.58
CA ILE A 131 -30.00 8.67 10.87
C ILE A 131 -28.94 9.43 10.07
N PRO A 132 -27.83 9.90 10.68
CA PRO A 132 -26.69 10.46 9.98
C PRO A 132 -26.05 9.44 9.03
N VAL A 133 -26.01 9.73 7.73
CA VAL A 133 -25.41 8.82 6.72
C VAL A 133 -24.20 9.41 6.03
N ILE A 134 -24.10 10.74 5.97
CA ILE A 134 -22.94 11.43 5.40
C ILE A 134 -22.60 12.62 6.29
N GLN A 135 -21.30 12.77 6.57
CA GLN A 135 -20.76 13.97 7.20
C GLN A 135 -19.91 14.73 6.20
N ILE A 136 -20.10 16.04 6.13
CA ILE A 136 -19.39 16.95 5.23
C ILE A 136 -18.65 17.98 6.07
N GLU A 137 -17.35 18.12 5.86
CA GLU A 137 -16.50 19.11 6.48
C GLU A 137 -16.01 20.12 5.44
N LEU A 138 -16.16 21.40 5.75
CA LEU A 138 -15.87 22.49 4.84
C LEU A 138 -14.70 23.32 5.35
N LYS A 139 -13.85 23.75 4.43
CA LYS A 139 -12.79 24.73 4.66
C LYS A 139 -12.91 25.87 3.66
N ARG A 140 -12.43 27.04 4.03
CA ARG A 140 -12.35 28.17 3.11
C ARG A 140 -11.41 27.87 1.94
N ALA A 141 -11.64 28.51 0.81
CA ALA A 141 -10.73 28.43 -0.33
C ALA A 141 -9.29 28.81 0.05
N GLY A 142 -8.31 28.03 -0.42
CA GLY A 142 -6.90 28.22 -0.12
C GLY A 142 -6.36 27.46 1.10
N VAL A 143 -7.23 26.78 1.87
CA VAL A 143 -6.82 25.86 2.94
C VAL A 143 -6.63 24.46 2.37
N ASP A 144 -5.58 23.74 2.80
CA ASP A 144 -5.34 22.36 2.37
C ASP A 144 -6.49 21.45 2.86
N ILE A 145 -7.07 20.66 1.95
CA ILE A 145 -8.15 19.74 2.26
C ILE A 145 -7.77 18.67 3.31
N LYS A 146 -6.49 18.43 3.49
CA LYS A 146 -5.97 17.52 4.53
C LYS A 146 -6.32 18.00 5.95
N GLU A 147 -6.49 19.30 6.15
CA GLU A 147 -6.92 19.84 7.44
C GLU A 147 -8.34 19.37 7.79
N ALA A 148 -9.26 19.34 6.81
CA ALA A 148 -10.61 18.79 7.01
C ALA A 148 -10.56 17.28 7.32
N ILE A 149 -9.68 16.53 6.67
CA ILE A 149 -9.49 15.10 6.95
C ILE A 149 -8.99 14.89 8.39
N ASN A 150 -8.00 15.67 8.83
CA ASN A 150 -7.48 15.61 10.19
C ASN A 150 -8.54 16.01 11.23
N GLN A 151 -9.42 16.94 10.88
CA GLN A 151 -10.54 17.35 11.73
C GLN A 151 -11.55 16.22 11.92
N ILE A 152 -11.94 15.52 10.85
CA ILE A 152 -12.81 14.32 10.92
C ILE A 152 -12.15 13.25 11.79
N ASP A 153 -10.84 13.07 11.65
CA ASP A 153 -10.07 12.10 12.44
C ASP A 153 -10.19 12.37 13.94
N ARG A 154 -10.03 13.63 14.35
CA ARG A 154 -10.21 14.06 15.73
C ARG A 154 -11.65 13.82 16.21
N TYR A 155 -12.65 14.12 15.38
CA TYR A 155 -14.05 13.92 15.75
C TYR A 155 -14.36 12.45 16.01
N ARG A 156 -13.89 11.56 15.17
CA ARG A 156 -14.09 10.11 15.29
C ARG A 156 -13.51 9.56 16.60
N VAL A 157 -12.29 9.96 16.95
CA VAL A 157 -11.62 9.47 18.14
C VAL A 157 -12.26 9.99 19.43
N HIS A 158 -12.75 11.22 19.41
CA HIS A 158 -13.09 11.92 20.66
C HIS A 158 -14.58 12.21 20.83
N SER A 159 -15.37 12.23 19.78
CA SER A 159 -16.75 12.76 19.82
C SER A 159 -17.81 11.89 19.16
N TYR A 160 -17.45 11.03 18.20
CA TYR A 160 -18.42 10.17 17.55
C TYR A 160 -18.92 9.12 18.54
N LYS A 161 -20.25 9.13 18.71
CA LYS A 161 -20.97 8.18 19.56
C LYS A 161 -22.40 7.99 19.04
N GLY A 162 -23.01 6.87 19.40
CA GLY A 162 -24.40 6.59 19.08
C GLY A 162 -24.70 6.63 17.60
N LEU A 163 -25.65 7.47 17.17
CA LEU A 163 -26.12 7.54 15.77
C LEU A 163 -25.03 7.96 14.78
N PHE A 164 -23.97 8.68 15.19
CA PHE A 164 -22.90 9.04 14.28
C PHE A 164 -22.02 7.85 13.82
N HIS A 165 -22.08 6.71 14.49
CA HIS A 165 -21.45 5.47 13.99
C HIS A 165 -22.13 4.95 12.70
N PHE A 166 -23.32 5.40 12.37
CA PHE A 166 -24.03 5.07 11.13
C PHE A 166 -23.56 5.87 9.91
N VAL A 167 -22.74 6.91 10.09
CA VAL A 167 -22.14 7.63 8.96
C VAL A 167 -21.43 6.64 8.06
N GLN A 168 -21.79 6.62 6.77
CA GLN A 168 -21.28 5.66 5.79
C GLN A 168 -20.01 6.18 5.13
N TYR A 169 -19.97 7.47 4.82
CA TYR A 169 -18.80 8.10 4.23
C TYR A 169 -18.76 9.59 4.55
N TYR A 170 -17.57 10.13 4.39
CA TYR A 170 -17.27 11.53 4.59
C TYR A 170 -17.09 12.24 3.26
N VAL A 171 -17.38 13.52 3.24
CA VAL A 171 -17.04 14.44 2.17
C VAL A 171 -16.25 15.59 2.78
N VAL A 172 -15.15 15.97 2.16
CA VAL A 172 -14.33 17.12 2.57
C VAL A 172 -14.16 18.06 1.38
N SER A 173 -14.31 19.36 1.62
CA SER A 173 -14.21 20.36 0.55
C SER A 173 -13.65 21.69 1.05
N ASN A 174 -12.86 22.32 0.18
CA ASN A 174 -12.47 23.73 0.32
C ASN A 174 -13.06 24.61 -0.81
N ALA A 175 -14.24 24.25 -1.31
CA ALA A 175 -14.94 24.77 -2.46
C ALA A 175 -14.32 24.44 -3.82
N VAL A 176 -13.00 24.43 -3.95
CA VAL A 176 -12.23 24.21 -5.18
C VAL A 176 -11.88 22.75 -5.35
N GLU A 177 -11.59 22.08 -4.24
CA GLU A 177 -11.25 20.66 -4.18
C GLU A 177 -12.23 19.94 -3.26
N THR A 178 -12.84 18.87 -3.78
CA THR A 178 -13.79 18.05 -3.03
C THR A 178 -13.37 16.58 -3.14
N ARG A 179 -13.31 15.90 -1.99
CA ARG A 179 -12.98 14.47 -1.90
C ARG A 179 -13.98 13.75 -1.02
N TYR A 180 -14.04 12.41 -1.17
CA TYR A 180 -14.85 11.56 -0.32
C TYR A 180 -14.08 10.30 0.08
N PHE A 181 -14.48 9.67 1.20
CA PHE A 181 -13.88 8.43 1.71
C PHE A 181 -14.85 7.72 2.66
N SER A 182 -14.71 6.39 2.79
CA SER A 182 -15.56 5.60 3.69
C SER A 182 -15.25 5.87 5.15
N ASN A 183 -16.27 5.73 5.98
CA ASN A 183 -16.08 5.65 7.41
C ASN A 183 -15.42 4.29 7.75
N THR A 184 -14.41 4.27 8.61
CA THR A 184 -13.70 3.06 9.03
C THR A 184 -13.15 3.25 10.44
N ASP A 185 -13.04 2.18 11.21
CA ASP A 185 -12.42 2.22 12.53
C ASP A 185 -10.89 2.29 12.47
N ASP A 186 -10.26 1.99 11.32
CA ASP A 186 -8.82 2.14 11.10
C ASP A 186 -8.48 3.48 10.43
N LEU A 187 -7.91 4.39 11.24
CA LEU A 187 -7.52 5.75 10.83
C LEU A 187 -6.46 5.78 9.73
N ARG A 188 -5.57 4.78 9.70
CA ARG A 188 -4.50 4.71 8.68
C ARG A 188 -5.09 4.41 7.31
N ILE A 189 -6.14 3.59 7.25
CA ILE A 189 -6.88 3.29 6.04
C ILE A 189 -7.59 4.55 5.54
N MET A 190 -8.20 5.32 6.43
CA MET A 190 -8.96 6.51 6.09
C MET A 190 -8.12 7.55 5.35
N LYS A 191 -6.92 7.89 5.85
CA LYS A 191 -6.04 8.89 5.23
C LYS A 191 -5.53 8.47 3.85
N SER A 192 -5.34 7.18 3.63
CA SER A 192 -4.81 6.64 2.37
C SER A 192 -5.87 6.43 1.27
N LEU A 193 -7.17 6.47 1.62
CA LEU A 193 -8.28 6.13 0.74
C LEU A 193 -9.24 7.30 0.54
N THR A 194 -8.73 8.48 0.24
CA THR A 194 -9.54 9.64 -0.15
C THR A 194 -9.57 9.79 -1.66
N PHE A 195 -10.77 9.94 -2.24
CA PHE A 195 -10.97 9.92 -3.68
C PHE A 195 -11.65 11.19 -4.18
N TYR A 196 -11.32 11.58 -5.41
CA TYR A 196 -12.13 12.51 -6.18
C TYR A 196 -13.33 11.79 -6.80
N TRP A 197 -14.45 12.46 -6.95
CA TRP A 197 -15.49 12.02 -7.84
C TRP A 197 -15.12 12.37 -9.28
N THR A 198 -15.53 11.56 -10.24
CA THR A 198 -15.31 11.81 -11.68
C THR A 198 -16.60 11.55 -12.46
N ASP A 199 -16.65 12.03 -13.70
CA ASP A 199 -17.62 11.53 -14.67
C ASP A 199 -17.17 10.17 -15.27
N GLU A 200 -17.96 9.63 -16.19
CA GLU A 200 -17.70 8.35 -16.87
C GLU A 200 -16.44 8.34 -17.73
N ASN A 201 -15.91 9.51 -18.11
CA ASN A 201 -14.71 9.71 -18.88
C ASN A 201 -13.48 10.02 -18.01
N ASN A 202 -13.57 9.81 -16.69
CA ASN A 202 -12.56 10.10 -15.67
C ASN A 202 -12.20 11.58 -15.51
N ARG A 203 -13.03 12.54 -16.00
CA ARG A 203 -12.86 13.95 -15.73
C ARG A 203 -13.20 14.22 -14.25
N ARG A 204 -12.27 14.78 -13.49
CA ARG A 204 -12.51 15.09 -12.08
C ARG A 204 -13.55 16.18 -11.89
N ILE A 205 -14.40 15.95 -10.90
CA ILE A 205 -15.41 16.88 -10.42
C ILE A 205 -14.94 17.43 -9.08
N ASN A 206 -14.13 18.49 -9.14
CA ASN A 206 -13.47 19.08 -7.97
C ASN A 206 -14.34 20.11 -7.25
N ASN A 207 -15.12 20.88 -8.00
CA ASN A 207 -15.92 21.95 -7.45
C ASN A 207 -17.07 21.40 -6.61
N LEU A 208 -17.28 21.94 -5.40
CA LEU A 208 -18.32 21.50 -4.47
C LEU A 208 -19.73 21.60 -5.07
N ASP A 209 -19.95 22.59 -5.89
CA ASP A 209 -21.26 22.80 -6.51
C ASP A 209 -21.63 21.73 -7.53
N GLU A 210 -20.71 21.38 -8.43
CA GLU A 210 -20.89 20.30 -9.40
C GLU A 210 -20.94 18.95 -8.68
N PHE A 211 -20.04 18.73 -7.71
CA PHE A 211 -20.01 17.53 -6.88
C PHE A 211 -21.35 17.29 -6.16
N SER A 212 -21.96 18.35 -5.63
CA SER A 212 -23.24 18.23 -4.91
C SER A 212 -24.35 17.71 -5.81
N VAL A 213 -24.41 18.15 -7.04
CA VAL A 213 -25.42 17.70 -8.02
C VAL A 213 -25.19 16.26 -8.45
N GLU A 214 -23.94 15.91 -8.75
CA GLU A 214 -23.59 14.59 -9.30
C GLU A 214 -23.53 13.50 -8.23
N PHE A 215 -23.05 13.82 -7.02
CA PHE A 215 -22.74 12.83 -5.99
C PHE A 215 -23.66 12.89 -4.76
N LEU A 216 -24.13 14.08 -4.35
CA LEU A 216 -24.94 14.24 -3.14
C LEU A 216 -26.45 14.24 -3.42
N ASN A 217 -26.93 13.69 -4.53
CA ASN A 217 -28.34 13.51 -4.78
C ASN A 217 -28.87 12.19 -4.19
N PRO A 218 -30.17 12.08 -3.80
CA PRO A 218 -30.77 10.91 -3.18
C PRO A 218 -30.56 9.60 -3.93
N ASN A 219 -30.63 9.62 -5.28
CA ASN A 219 -30.44 8.44 -6.11
C ASN A 219 -28.99 7.90 -6.02
N ARG A 220 -28.00 8.79 -6.15
CA ARG A 220 -26.59 8.42 -6.07
C ARG A 220 -26.21 7.97 -4.66
N ILE A 221 -26.65 8.69 -3.62
CA ILE A 221 -26.40 8.29 -2.22
C ILE A 221 -26.97 6.90 -1.95
N THR A 222 -28.20 6.61 -2.39
CA THR A 222 -28.80 5.29 -2.22
C THR A 222 -28.00 4.20 -2.94
N LYS A 223 -27.56 4.46 -4.19
CA LYS A 223 -26.69 3.53 -4.92
C LYS A 223 -25.36 3.32 -4.20
N MET A 224 -24.75 4.38 -3.68
CA MET A 224 -23.49 4.29 -2.92
C MET A 224 -23.68 3.39 -1.69
N ILE A 225 -24.67 3.66 -0.86
CA ILE A 225 -24.91 2.90 0.36
C ILE A 225 -25.28 1.45 0.05
N CYS A 226 -26.21 1.19 -0.88
CA CYS A 226 -26.74 -0.16 -1.12
C CYS A 226 -25.88 -1.02 -2.05
N LYS A 227 -25.11 -0.41 -2.98
CA LYS A 227 -24.40 -1.16 -4.02
C LYS A 227 -22.88 -0.99 -3.96
N TYR A 228 -22.38 0.24 -3.72
CA TYR A 228 -20.97 0.58 -3.94
C TYR A 228 -20.13 0.77 -2.68
N ILE A 229 -20.75 0.65 -1.50
CA ILE A 229 -20.03 0.40 -0.26
C ILE A 229 -20.04 -1.11 0.00
N VAL A 230 -18.86 -1.72 -0.03
CA VAL A 230 -18.65 -3.15 0.20
C VAL A 230 -18.23 -3.35 1.66
N LEU A 231 -18.95 -4.20 2.37
CA LEU A 231 -18.67 -4.60 3.75
C LEU A 231 -17.80 -5.85 3.73
N THR A 232 -16.56 -5.76 4.23
CA THR A 232 -15.64 -6.91 4.30
C THR A 232 -15.73 -7.57 5.67
N GLU A 233 -16.35 -8.74 5.73
CA GLU A 233 -16.54 -9.47 6.99
C GLU A 233 -15.24 -9.95 7.63
N SER A 234 -14.22 -10.29 6.82
CA SER A 234 -12.91 -10.72 7.31
C SER A 234 -12.19 -9.62 8.09
N ASP A 235 -12.25 -8.40 7.57
CA ASP A 235 -11.50 -7.25 8.10
C ASP A 235 -12.38 -6.34 8.98
N LYS A 236 -13.69 -6.62 9.04
CA LYS A 236 -14.70 -5.78 9.70
C LYS A 236 -14.62 -4.32 9.24
N ASN A 237 -14.48 -4.11 7.92
CA ASN A 237 -14.24 -2.81 7.33
C ASN A 237 -15.24 -2.47 6.22
N MET A 238 -15.35 -1.18 5.90
CA MET A 238 -16.13 -0.66 4.78
C MET A 238 -15.21 -0.15 3.68
N ILE A 239 -15.39 -0.66 2.46
CA ILE A 239 -14.68 -0.19 1.27
C ILE A 239 -15.67 0.57 0.39
N ILE A 240 -15.44 1.85 0.14
CA ILE A 240 -16.18 2.60 -0.86
C ILE A 240 -15.50 2.46 -2.22
N MET A 241 -16.28 2.08 -3.24
CA MET A 241 -15.75 1.93 -4.60
C MET A 241 -15.40 3.29 -5.21
N ARG A 242 -14.38 3.30 -6.04
CA ARG A 242 -13.92 4.49 -6.77
C ARG A 242 -14.79 4.75 -7.99
N PRO A 243 -14.87 5.98 -8.50
CA PRO A 243 -15.78 6.33 -9.62
C PRO A 243 -15.59 5.43 -10.83
N TYR A 244 -14.38 5.25 -11.32
CA TYR A 244 -14.09 4.41 -12.48
C TYR A 244 -14.50 2.94 -12.28
N GLN A 245 -14.43 2.42 -11.03
CA GLN A 245 -14.90 1.08 -10.70
C GLN A 245 -16.43 1.01 -10.78
N ILE A 246 -17.12 2.06 -10.32
CA ILE A 246 -18.57 2.18 -10.36
C ILE A 246 -19.05 2.25 -11.80
N TYR A 247 -18.50 3.15 -12.62
CA TYR A 247 -18.89 3.29 -14.02
C TYR A 247 -18.60 2.03 -14.85
N ALA A 248 -17.45 1.40 -14.63
CA ALA A 248 -17.14 0.12 -15.26
C ALA A 248 -18.14 -0.98 -14.86
N THR A 249 -18.52 -1.02 -13.57
CA THR A 249 -19.53 -1.97 -13.08
C THR A 249 -20.91 -1.68 -13.69
N GLU A 250 -21.34 -0.43 -13.71
CA GLU A 250 -22.61 -0.01 -14.33
C GLU A 250 -22.63 -0.37 -15.82
N ALA A 251 -21.54 -0.07 -16.56
CA ALA A 251 -21.42 -0.37 -17.99
C ALA A 251 -21.48 -1.88 -18.31
N VAL A 252 -20.80 -2.71 -17.51
CA VAL A 252 -20.82 -4.18 -17.68
C VAL A 252 -22.20 -4.74 -17.36
N VAL A 253 -22.81 -4.32 -16.24
CA VAL A 253 -24.13 -4.81 -15.81
C VAL A 253 -25.21 -4.38 -16.79
N ASP A 254 -25.19 -3.11 -17.23
CA ASP A 254 -26.14 -2.60 -18.22
C ASP A 254 -26.00 -3.35 -19.56
N ARG A 255 -24.77 -3.53 -20.06
CA ARG A 255 -24.51 -4.30 -21.28
C ARG A 255 -25.02 -5.74 -21.16
N ALA A 256 -24.80 -6.38 -20.02
CA ALA A 256 -25.24 -7.75 -19.79
C ALA A 256 -26.78 -7.89 -19.75
N LEU A 257 -27.48 -6.88 -19.23
CA LEU A 257 -28.96 -6.94 -19.07
C LEU A 257 -29.71 -6.42 -20.30
N SER A 258 -29.14 -5.42 -21.02
CA SER A 258 -29.78 -4.74 -22.13
C SER A 258 -29.43 -5.29 -23.54
N SER A 259 -28.38 -6.11 -23.65
CA SER A 259 -27.82 -6.61 -24.93
C SER A 259 -27.47 -8.09 -24.84
N GLU A 260 -27.20 -8.70 -25.98
CA GLU A 260 -26.59 -10.03 -26.08
C GLU A 260 -25.07 -9.97 -26.38
N ARG A 261 -24.52 -8.78 -26.57
CA ARG A 261 -23.10 -8.56 -26.85
C ARG A 261 -22.31 -8.54 -25.56
N GLY A 262 -21.06 -9.01 -25.61
CA GLY A 262 -20.09 -8.86 -24.57
C GLY A 262 -19.40 -7.49 -24.58
N GLY A 263 -18.22 -7.43 -24.00
CA GLY A 263 -17.36 -6.26 -24.00
C GLY A 263 -16.12 -6.48 -23.11
N PHE A 264 -15.26 -5.46 -23.02
CA PHE A 264 -14.15 -5.54 -22.12
C PHE A 264 -13.93 -4.22 -21.35
N VAL A 265 -13.29 -4.34 -20.19
CA VAL A 265 -12.88 -3.24 -19.34
C VAL A 265 -11.37 -3.11 -19.39
N TRP A 266 -10.90 -1.94 -19.78
CA TRP A 266 -9.48 -1.61 -19.80
C TRP A 266 -9.09 -0.81 -18.57
N HIS A 267 -8.73 -1.51 -17.51
CA HIS A 267 -8.26 -0.92 -16.26
C HIS A 267 -6.82 -1.34 -15.99
N THR A 268 -5.93 -0.38 -15.76
CA THR A 268 -4.51 -0.64 -15.53
C THR A 268 -4.27 -1.58 -14.36
N THR A 269 -3.12 -2.19 -14.33
CA THR A 269 -2.70 -3.04 -13.22
C THR A 269 -2.64 -2.22 -11.92
N GLY A 270 -3.24 -2.75 -10.83
CA GLY A 270 -3.29 -2.05 -9.55
C GLY A 270 -4.49 -1.13 -9.34
N SER A 271 -5.37 -1.01 -10.32
CA SER A 271 -6.61 -0.24 -10.21
C SER A 271 -7.71 -0.91 -9.38
N GLY A 272 -7.50 -2.15 -8.90
CA GLY A 272 -8.51 -2.92 -8.17
C GLY A 272 -9.52 -3.61 -9.09
N LYS A 273 -9.06 -4.14 -10.25
CA LYS A 273 -9.87 -4.95 -11.18
C LYS A 273 -10.65 -6.07 -10.51
N THR A 274 -10.03 -6.75 -9.53
CA THR A 274 -10.66 -7.85 -8.79
C THR A 274 -11.92 -7.40 -8.05
N LEU A 275 -11.91 -6.24 -7.38
CA LEU A 275 -13.08 -5.68 -6.73
C LEU A 275 -14.17 -5.31 -7.75
N THR A 276 -13.77 -4.69 -8.88
CA THR A 276 -14.70 -4.30 -9.95
C THR A 276 -15.37 -5.52 -10.57
N SER A 277 -14.62 -6.54 -10.96
CA SER A 277 -15.11 -7.77 -11.58
C SER A 277 -15.95 -8.62 -10.62
N TRP A 278 -15.56 -8.71 -9.34
CA TRP A 278 -16.38 -9.30 -8.29
C TRP A 278 -17.73 -8.58 -8.16
N LYS A 279 -17.71 -7.24 -8.14
CA LYS A 279 -18.95 -6.45 -8.02
C LYS A 279 -19.86 -6.63 -9.22
N CYS A 280 -19.31 -6.72 -10.44
CA CYS A 280 -20.10 -7.10 -11.62
C CYS A 280 -20.76 -8.46 -11.43
N ALA A 281 -19.99 -9.48 -11.03
CA ALA A 281 -20.51 -10.82 -10.76
C ALA A 281 -21.62 -10.81 -9.69
N ASN A 282 -21.34 -10.15 -8.55
CA ASN A 282 -22.28 -10.04 -7.42
C ASN A 282 -23.63 -9.38 -7.80
N LEU A 283 -23.61 -8.34 -8.65
CA LEU A 283 -24.83 -7.72 -9.12
C LEU A 283 -25.56 -8.58 -10.17
N LEU A 284 -24.83 -9.25 -11.06
CA LEU A 284 -25.40 -10.08 -12.12
C LEU A 284 -26.08 -11.34 -11.59
N ILE A 285 -25.55 -12.00 -10.55
CA ILE A 285 -26.19 -13.18 -9.94
C ILE A 285 -27.53 -12.86 -9.26
N GLN A 286 -27.82 -11.60 -8.97
CA GLN A 286 -29.09 -11.15 -8.37
C GLN A 286 -30.23 -11.10 -9.42
N ASP A 287 -29.89 -11.00 -10.71
CA ASP A 287 -30.90 -11.02 -11.77
C ASP A 287 -31.38 -12.44 -12.07
N GLN A 288 -32.71 -12.62 -12.18
CA GLN A 288 -33.32 -13.93 -12.41
C GLN A 288 -33.09 -14.46 -13.83
N LYS A 289 -32.82 -13.60 -14.79
CA LYS A 289 -32.53 -13.96 -16.18
C LYS A 289 -31.17 -14.64 -16.34
N ILE A 290 -30.23 -14.38 -15.41
CA ILE A 290 -28.88 -14.93 -15.46
C ILE A 290 -28.83 -16.21 -14.62
N LYS A 291 -28.52 -17.32 -15.27
CA LYS A 291 -28.49 -18.64 -14.63
C LYS A 291 -27.20 -18.91 -13.89
N LYS A 292 -26.07 -18.56 -14.47
CA LYS A 292 -24.72 -18.75 -13.91
C LYS A 292 -23.81 -17.57 -14.31
N VAL A 293 -22.90 -17.24 -13.42
CA VAL A 293 -21.76 -16.37 -13.71
C VAL A 293 -20.49 -17.18 -13.49
N PHE A 294 -19.70 -17.34 -14.54
CA PHE A 294 -18.42 -18.03 -14.51
C PHE A 294 -17.30 -16.98 -14.49
N PHE A 295 -16.49 -17.01 -13.45
CA PHE A 295 -15.30 -16.20 -13.37
C PHE A 295 -14.10 -17.06 -13.76
N LEU A 296 -13.47 -16.76 -14.90
CA LEU A 296 -12.36 -17.54 -15.43
C LEU A 296 -11.04 -16.82 -15.27
N VAL A 297 -10.06 -17.52 -14.67
CA VAL A 297 -8.67 -17.09 -14.52
C VAL A 297 -7.74 -17.97 -15.35
N ASP A 298 -6.53 -17.47 -15.64
CA ASP A 298 -5.56 -18.17 -16.50
C ASP A 298 -4.84 -19.33 -15.78
N ARG A 299 -4.49 -19.17 -14.50
CA ARG A 299 -3.66 -20.14 -13.75
C ARG A 299 -4.28 -20.55 -12.43
N ASN A 300 -3.93 -21.76 -11.96
CA ASN A 300 -4.41 -22.29 -10.68
C ASN A 300 -4.01 -21.41 -9.47
N ASP A 301 -2.82 -20.79 -9.49
CA ASP A 301 -2.37 -19.90 -8.40
C ASP A 301 -3.23 -18.63 -8.32
N LEU A 302 -3.65 -18.10 -9.49
CA LEU A 302 -4.57 -16.97 -9.57
C LEU A 302 -6.00 -17.35 -9.17
N ASP A 303 -6.42 -18.58 -9.44
CA ASP A 303 -7.69 -19.15 -8.99
C ASP A 303 -7.81 -19.05 -7.45
N THR A 304 -6.81 -19.55 -6.73
CA THR A 304 -6.78 -19.52 -5.26
C THR A 304 -6.76 -18.10 -4.69
N GLN A 305 -5.95 -17.21 -5.28
CA GLN A 305 -5.87 -15.81 -4.83
C GLN A 305 -7.19 -15.07 -5.09
N THR A 306 -7.79 -15.27 -6.27
CA THR A 306 -9.06 -14.62 -6.63
C THR A 306 -10.19 -15.12 -5.73
N MET A 307 -10.24 -16.43 -5.42
CA MET A 307 -11.20 -16.96 -4.45
C MET A 307 -11.04 -16.35 -3.06
N ALA A 308 -9.80 -16.23 -2.59
CA ALA A 308 -9.53 -15.63 -1.28
C ALA A 308 -9.99 -14.16 -1.24
N GLU A 309 -9.77 -13.39 -2.31
CA GLU A 309 -10.24 -12.01 -2.41
C GLU A 309 -11.77 -11.94 -2.50
N PHE A 310 -12.43 -12.80 -3.28
CA PHE A 310 -13.89 -12.81 -3.39
C PHE A 310 -14.55 -13.18 -2.06
N ASN A 311 -14.03 -14.21 -1.37
CA ASN A 311 -14.52 -14.60 -0.04
C ASN A 311 -14.19 -13.57 1.04
N ARG A 312 -13.20 -12.69 0.82
CA ARG A 312 -12.96 -11.53 1.67
C ARG A 312 -14.05 -10.48 1.51
N PHE A 313 -14.54 -10.25 0.28
CA PHE A 313 -15.63 -9.31 0.01
C PHE A 313 -16.98 -9.87 0.48
N GLU A 314 -17.24 -11.15 0.25
CA GLU A 314 -18.47 -11.85 0.67
C GLU A 314 -18.10 -13.27 1.07
N PRO A 315 -18.14 -13.62 2.38
CA PRO A 315 -17.81 -14.94 2.88
C PRO A 315 -18.59 -16.04 2.19
N ASP A 316 -17.92 -17.14 1.89
CA ASP A 316 -18.50 -18.34 1.29
C ASP A 316 -19.23 -18.12 -0.06
N CYS A 317 -18.93 -17.00 -0.74
CA CYS A 317 -19.55 -16.73 -2.05
C CYS A 317 -19.02 -17.65 -3.16
N VAL A 318 -17.85 -18.26 -2.96
CA VAL A 318 -17.24 -19.18 -3.92
C VAL A 318 -16.48 -20.30 -3.22
N ASP A 319 -16.60 -21.50 -3.79
CA ASP A 319 -15.90 -22.70 -3.37
C ASP A 319 -14.77 -23.08 -4.34
N SER A 320 -13.83 -23.87 -3.84
CA SER A 320 -12.67 -24.35 -4.60
C SER A 320 -13.09 -25.29 -5.76
N THR A 321 -12.54 -24.99 -6.93
CA THR A 321 -12.66 -25.85 -8.15
C THR A 321 -11.32 -26.52 -8.50
N ASP A 322 -10.53 -26.91 -7.51
CA ASP A 322 -9.20 -27.54 -7.69
C ASP A 322 -9.19 -28.71 -8.69
N LYS A 323 -10.30 -29.45 -8.78
CA LYS A 323 -10.49 -30.58 -9.72
C LYS A 323 -11.71 -30.34 -10.63
N THR A 324 -11.63 -30.81 -11.90
CA THR A 324 -12.72 -30.66 -12.90
C THR A 324 -14.04 -31.23 -12.41
N TYR A 325 -14.05 -32.31 -11.62
CA TYR A 325 -15.30 -32.90 -11.13
C TYR A 325 -16.00 -31.99 -10.10
N LYS A 326 -15.26 -31.26 -9.30
CA LYS A 326 -15.84 -30.27 -8.36
C LYS A 326 -16.49 -29.10 -9.12
N LEU A 327 -15.82 -28.61 -10.18
CA LEU A 327 -16.41 -27.60 -11.07
C LEU A 327 -17.74 -28.07 -11.63
N VAL A 328 -17.79 -29.34 -12.17
CA VAL A 328 -19.03 -29.89 -12.73
C VAL A 328 -20.12 -30.02 -11.67
N LYS A 329 -19.77 -30.43 -10.43
CA LYS A 329 -20.73 -30.52 -9.33
C LYS A 329 -21.33 -29.14 -8.97
N GLN A 330 -20.51 -28.09 -8.93
CA GLN A 330 -20.99 -26.72 -8.69
C GLN A 330 -21.87 -26.20 -9.84
N ILE A 331 -21.58 -26.60 -11.08
CA ILE A 331 -22.42 -26.22 -12.23
C ILE A 331 -23.79 -26.90 -12.13
N GLU A 332 -23.84 -28.18 -11.72
CA GLU A 332 -25.12 -28.94 -11.53
C GLU A 332 -25.99 -28.35 -10.42
N ASP A 333 -25.38 -27.77 -9.37
CA ASP A 333 -26.12 -27.17 -8.26
C ASP A 333 -26.75 -25.83 -8.68
N SER A 334 -28.08 -25.80 -8.75
CA SER A 334 -28.82 -24.59 -9.13
C SER A 334 -28.67 -23.42 -8.16
N ASN A 335 -28.31 -23.67 -6.89
CA ASN A 335 -28.12 -22.66 -5.87
C ASN A 335 -26.77 -21.93 -6.02
N VAL A 336 -25.76 -22.59 -6.58
CA VAL A 336 -24.45 -22.02 -6.84
C VAL A 336 -24.50 -21.21 -8.13
N LYS A 337 -24.68 -19.91 -8.04
CA LYS A 337 -24.78 -19.02 -9.22
C LYS A 337 -23.43 -18.46 -9.65
N LEU A 338 -22.49 -18.22 -8.74
CA LEU A 338 -21.13 -17.72 -9.03
C LEU A 338 -20.11 -18.85 -8.89
N ILE A 339 -19.33 -19.07 -9.94
CA ILE A 339 -18.34 -20.14 -9.98
C ILE A 339 -17.01 -19.58 -10.48
N ILE A 340 -15.95 -19.73 -9.70
CA ILE A 340 -14.57 -19.41 -10.10
C ILE A 340 -13.88 -20.67 -10.58
N SER A 341 -13.19 -20.59 -11.71
CA SER A 341 -12.41 -21.71 -12.25
C SER A 341 -11.35 -21.22 -13.24
N THR A 342 -10.49 -22.14 -13.67
CA THR A 342 -9.55 -21.86 -14.75
C THR A 342 -10.17 -22.20 -16.11
N ILE A 343 -9.72 -21.49 -17.16
CA ILE A 343 -10.18 -21.76 -18.53
C ILE A 343 -9.88 -23.21 -18.95
N GLN A 344 -8.75 -23.77 -18.50
CA GLN A 344 -8.36 -25.17 -18.79
C GLN A 344 -9.33 -26.17 -18.19
N LYS A 345 -9.79 -25.96 -16.94
CA LYS A 345 -10.78 -26.85 -16.29
C LYS A 345 -12.13 -26.77 -16.99
N MET A 346 -12.55 -25.56 -17.38
CA MET A 346 -13.80 -25.36 -18.15
C MET A 346 -13.73 -26.08 -19.50
N THR A 347 -12.63 -25.91 -20.25
CA THR A 347 -12.43 -26.61 -21.54
C THR A 347 -12.42 -28.14 -21.36
N LYS A 348 -11.79 -28.67 -20.30
CA LYS A 348 -11.85 -30.12 -19.98
C LYS A 348 -13.25 -30.57 -19.62
N ALA A 349 -14.05 -29.72 -18.97
CA ALA A 349 -15.43 -30.07 -18.61
C ALA A 349 -16.33 -30.16 -19.85
N ILE A 350 -16.23 -29.23 -20.81
CA ILE A 350 -17.05 -29.28 -22.06
C ILE A 350 -16.61 -30.36 -23.03
N ASN A 351 -15.31 -30.73 -23.07
CA ASN A 351 -14.79 -31.70 -24.03
C ASN A 351 -14.92 -33.19 -23.55
N LYS A 352 -15.18 -33.44 -22.26
CA LYS A 352 -15.43 -34.82 -21.77
C LYS A 352 -16.92 -35.15 -21.84
N PRO A 353 -17.35 -36.17 -22.63
CA PRO A 353 -18.79 -36.49 -22.86
C PRO A 353 -19.60 -36.63 -21.57
N LYS A 354 -19.03 -37.31 -20.56
CA LYS A 354 -19.67 -37.49 -19.23
C LYS A 354 -19.96 -36.16 -18.53
N TYR A 355 -19.07 -35.18 -18.66
CA TYR A 355 -19.21 -33.87 -18.02
C TYR A 355 -20.06 -32.94 -18.89
N ALA A 356 -19.88 -32.96 -20.22
CA ALA A 356 -20.66 -32.17 -21.16
C ALA A 356 -22.16 -32.43 -21.04
N ALA A 357 -22.56 -33.70 -20.82
CA ALA A 357 -23.96 -34.06 -20.59
C ALA A 357 -24.57 -33.37 -19.36
N LYS A 358 -23.77 -33.13 -18.30
CA LYS A 358 -24.18 -32.47 -17.08
C LYS A 358 -24.27 -30.92 -17.23
N LEU A 359 -23.47 -30.38 -18.16
CA LEU A 359 -23.49 -28.94 -18.51
C LEU A 359 -24.59 -28.62 -19.53
N ALA A 360 -25.15 -29.64 -20.20
CA ALA A 360 -26.14 -29.45 -21.27
C ALA A 360 -27.34 -28.56 -20.90
N PRO A 361 -27.89 -28.58 -19.66
CA PRO A 361 -28.98 -27.67 -19.29
C PRO A 361 -28.62 -26.17 -19.40
N TYR A 362 -27.35 -25.81 -19.33
CA TYR A 362 -26.90 -24.42 -19.38
C TYR A 362 -26.41 -23.99 -20.77
N LYS A 363 -26.37 -24.91 -21.75
CA LYS A 363 -25.82 -24.68 -23.08
C LYS A 363 -26.51 -23.53 -23.81
N ASP A 364 -27.85 -23.48 -23.71
CA ASP A 364 -28.71 -22.51 -24.40
C ASP A 364 -29.37 -21.51 -23.41
N GLU A 365 -28.88 -21.47 -22.19
CA GLU A 365 -29.30 -20.52 -21.16
C GLU A 365 -28.40 -19.27 -21.15
N LYS A 366 -28.93 -18.17 -20.58
CA LYS A 366 -28.16 -16.96 -20.42
C LYS A 366 -27.16 -17.13 -19.28
N VAL A 367 -25.91 -17.34 -19.64
CA VAL A 367 -24.76 -17.41 -18.72
C VAL A 367 -23.76 -16.31 -19.02
N ILE A 368 -23.07 -15.85 -18.01
CA ILE A 368 -22.07 -14.77 -18.14
C ILE A 368 -20.68 -15.34 -17.83
N PHE A 369 -19.71 -15.05 -18.68
CA PHE A 369 -18.31 -15.31 -18.46
C PHE A 369 -17.58 -14.00 -18.20
N ILE A 370 -16.96 -13.89 -17.03
CA ILE A 370 -16.05 -12.81 -16.68
C ILE A 370 -14.64 -13.40 -16.73
N ILE A 371 -13.76 -12.77 -17.49
CA ILE A 371 -12.42 -13.31 -17.76
C ILE A 371 -11.40 -12.25 -17.33
N ASP A 372 -10.61 -12.58 -16.30
CA ASP A 372 -9.51 -11.74 -15.85
C ASP A 372 -8.25 -11.99 -16.68
N GLU A 373 -7.40 -10.94 -16.78
CA GLU A 373 -6.19 -10.90 -17.60
C GLU A 373 -6.41 -11.45 -19.02
N CYS A 374 -7.49 -11.01 -19.66
CA CYS A 374 -8.04 -11.54 -20.91
C CYS A 374 -7.17 -11.33 -22.17
N HIS A 375 -6.02 -10.68 -22.02
CA HIS A 375 -5.04 -10.47 -23.11
C HIS A 375 -4.12 -11.68 -23.35
N ARG A 376 -4.15 -12.71 -22.50
CA ARG A 376 -3.21 -13.84 -22.59
C ARG A 376 -3.50 -14.74 -23.79
N SER A 377 -2.44 -15.15 -24.48
CA SER A 377 -2.50 -15.92 -25.75
C SER A 377 -3.19 -17.29 -25.65
N GLN A 378 -3.24 -17.88 -24.45
CA GLN A 378 -3.89 -19.18 -24.21
C GLN A 378 -5.42 -19.16 -24.35
N PHE A 379 -6.02 -17.97 -24.39
CA PHE A 379 -7.47 -17.83 -24.52
C PHE A 379 -7.99 -18.09 -25.94
N GLY A 380 -7.17 -18.07 -27.00
CA GLY A 380 -7.62 -18.18 -28.38
C GLY A 380 -8.49 -19.40 -28.68
N LYS A 381 -7.91 -20.60 -28.68
CA LYS A 381 -8.62 -21.85 -29.01
C LYS A 381 -9.61 -22.26 -27.91
N MET A 382 -9.17 -22.25 -26.66
CA MET A 382 -10.01 -22.62 -25.50
C MET A 382 -11.22 -21.71 -25.36
N HIS A 383 -11.07 -20.41 -25.58
CA HIS A 383 -12.18 -19.46 -25.59
C HIS A 383 -13.17 -19.78 -26.71
N THR A 384 -12.68 -20.12 -27.92
CA THR A 384 -13.52 -20.50 -29.05
C THR A 384 -14.32 -21.75 -28.74
N ASP A 385 -13.72 -22.78 -28.12
CA ASP A 385 -14.40 -24.00 -27.70
C ASP A 385 -15.53 -23.72 -26.70
N ILE A 386 -15.27 -22.88 -25.70
CA ILE A 386 -16.28 -22.48 -24.69
C ILE A 386 -17.42 -21.70 -25.38
N LYS A 387 -17.08 -20.76 -26.28
CA LYS A 387 -18.06 -19.96 -27.01
C LYS A 387 -18.95 -20.82 -27.91
N ASN A 388 -18.39 -21.82 -28.56
CA ASN A 388 -19.16 -22.76 -29.39
C ASN A 388 -20.06 -23.67 -28.56
N TYR A 389 -19.70 -23.97 -27.33
CA TYR A 389 -20.51 -24.79 -26.44
C TYR A 389 -21.68 -24.02 -25.83
N PHE A 390 -21.46 -22.80 -25.28
CA PHE A 390 -22.50 -21.97 -24.65
C PHE A 390 -23.05 -20.94 -25.65
N THR A 391 -24.14 -21.27 -26.31
CA THR A 391 -24.65 -20.49 -27.49
C THR A 391 -25.23 -19.12 -27.15
N LYS A 392 -25.75 -18.94 -25.87
CA LYS A 392 -26.30 -17.68 -25.37
C LYS A 392 -25.44 -17.00 -24.29
N ALA A 393 -24.17 -17.40 -24.23
CA ALA A 393 -23.27 -16.81 -23.27
C ALA A 393 -22.79 -15.43 -23.71
N GLN A 394 -22.62 -14.53 -22.74
CA GLN A 394 -21.94 -13.25 -22.91
C GLN A 394 -20.55 -13.29 -22.23
N TYR A 395 -19.60 -12.61 -22.83
CA TYR A 395 -18.20 -12.64 -22.43
C TYR A 395 -17.74 -11.23 -22.10
N PHE A 396 -17.24 -11.05 -20.87
CA PHE A 396 -16.69 -9.77 -20.40
C PHE A 396 -15.24 -9.95 -20.00
N GLY A 397 -14.34 -9.25 -20.69
CA GLY A 397 -12.91 -9.29 -20.42
C GLY A 397 -12.46 -8.17 -19.48
N PHE A 398 -11.54 -8.45 -18.57
CA PHE A 398 -10.85 -7.45 -17.74
C PHE A 398 -9.36 -7.52 -18.04
N THR A 399 -8.73 -6.38 -18.34
CA THR A 399 -7.28 -6.35 -18.61
C THR A 399 -6.70 -4.97 -18.38
N GLY A 400 -5.43 -4.92 -17.94
CA GLY A 400 -4.64 -3.68 -17.92
C GLY A 400 -3.88 -3.40 -19.20
N THR A 401 -3.74 -4.41 -20.04
CA THR A 401 -2.91 -4.37 -21.26
C THR A 401 -3.63 -5.07 -22.41
N PRO A 402 -4.66 -4.42 -23.02
CA PRO A 402 -5.38 -4.98 -24.16
C PRO A 402 -4.47 -5.32 -25.34
N LEU A 403 -4.91 -6.26 -26.15
CA LEU A 403 -4.30 -6.56 -27.46
C LEU A 403 -4.86 -5.62 -28.52
N PHE A 404 -3.96 -4.91 -29.17
CA PHE A 404 -4.21 -3.98 -30.26
C PHE A 404 -3.59 -4.49 -31.56
N PRO A 405 -3.78 -3.82 -32.72
CA PRO A 405 -3.12 -4.19 -33.95
C PRO A 405 -1.60 -4.26 -33.87
N GLU A 406 -0.97 -3.46 -33.01
CA GLU A 406 0.48 -3.37 -32.79
C GLU A 406 1.04 -4.55 -31.98
N ASN A 407 0.23 -5.14 -31.11
CA ASN A 407 0.63 -6.22 -30.18
C ASN A 407 -0.35 -7.40 -30.19
N LYS A 408 -0.85 -7.79 -31.35
CA LYS A 408 -1.80 -8.88 -31.54
C LYS A 408 -1.38 -10.18 -30.85
N SER A 409 -2.38 -11.01 -30.52
CA SER A 409 -2.15 -12.38 -30.08
C SER A 409 -1.46 -13.23 -31.16
N GLN A 410 -0.97 -14.40 -30.78
CA GLN A 410 -0.35 -15.36 -31.73
C GLN A 410 -1.28 -15.78 -32.85
N ASP A 411 -2.60 -15.77 -32.62
CA ASP A 411 -3.63 -16.08 -33.63
C ASP A 411 -4.11 -14.84 -34.42
N GLY A 412 -3.45 -13.68 -34.25
CA GLY A 412 -3.69 -12.45 -34.98
C GLY A 412 -4.87 -11.61 -34.52
N ARG A 413 -5.58 -11.99 -33.45
CA ARG A 413 -6.75 -11.28 -32.93
C ARG A 413 -6.38 -10.21 -31.89
N THR A 414 -7.18 -9.17 -31.85
CA THR A 414 -7.16 -8.13 -30.82
C THR A 414 -8.16 -8.45 -29.70
N THR A 415 -8.09 -7.72 -28.58
CA THR A 415 -9.06 -7.85 -27.48
C THR A 415 -10.48 -7.50 -27.98
N ALA A 416 -10.61 -6.52 -28.85
CA ALA A 416 -11.89 -6.12 -29.46
C ALA A 416 -12.47 -7.22 -30.38
N ASP A 417 -11.64 -7.95 -31.11
CA ASP A 417 -12.10 -9.08 -31.96
C ASP A 417 -12.67 -10.21 -31.11
N ILE A 418 -12.20 -10.39 -29.88
CA ILE A 418 -12.59 -11.46 -28.99
C ILE A 418 -13.84 -11.10 -28.17
N PHE A 419 -13.85 -9.91 -27.56
CA PHE A 419 -14.86 -9.51 -26.58
C PHE A 419 -15.84 -8.45 -27.10
N GLY A 420 -15.54 -7.71 -28.16
CA GLY A 420 -16.31 -6.58 -28.66
C GLY A 420 -15.84 -5.23 -28.11
N ASP A 421 -16.79 -4.35 -27.81
CA ASP A 421 -16.52 -2.95 -27.45
C ASP A 421 -15.77 -2.82 -26.10
N CYS A 422 -14.90 -1.80 -26.02
CA CYS A 422 -14.37 -1.35 -24.75
C CYS A 422 -15.46 -0.57 -23.97
N LEU A 423 -15.91 -1.11 -22.85
CA LEU A 423 -17.01 -0.55 -22.06
C LEU A 423 -16.57 0.59 -21.15
N HIS A 424 -15.37 0.51 -20.62
CA HIS A 424 -14.78 1.56 -19.78
C HIS A 424 -13.26 1.51 -19.83
N LYS A 425 -12.61 2.67 -19.70
CA LYS A 425 -11.15 2.83 -19.71
C LYS A 425 -10.70 3.54 -18.43
N TYR A 426 -9.67 2.99 -17.80
CA TYR A 426 -8.93 3.65 -16.73
C TYR A 426 -7.45 3.24 -16.86
N MET A 427 -6.70 4.06 -17.58
CA MET A 427 -5.35 3.74 -18.00
C MET A 427 -4.32 4.09 -16.90
N ILE A 428 -3.06 3.79 -17.17
CA ILE A 428 -2.00 4.00 -16.20
C ILE A 428 -1.80 5.49 -15.85
N LYS A 429 -1.98 6.38 -16.81
CA LYS A 429 -1.84 7.83 -16.60
C LYS A 429 -2.89 8.38 -15.63
N GLU A 430 -4.16 7.99 -15.79
CA GLU A 430 -5.22 8.37 -14.85
C GLU A 430 -4.94 7.80 -13.46
N ALA A 431 -4.48 6.55 -13.39
CA ALA A 431 -4.17 5.91 -12.11
C ALA A 431 -3.00 6.57 -11.37
N ILE A 432 -1.98 7.05 -12.07
CA ILE A 432 -0.87 7.83 -11.51
C ILE A 432 -1.37 9.21 -11.07
N PHE A 433 -2.14 9.88 -11.93
CA PHE A 433 -2.72 11.18 -11.63
C PHE A 433 -3.61 11.14 -10.38
N ASP A 434 -4.38 10.07 -10.21
CA ASP A 434 -5.22 9.82 -9.03
C ASP A 434 -4.45 9.29 -7.81
N LYS A 435 -3.14 9.09 -7.94
CA LYS A 435 -2.27 8.48 -6.91
C LYS A 435 -2.72 7.09 -6.47
N ASN A 436 -3.37 6.37 -7.35
CA ASN A 436 -3.78 4.98 -7.13
C ASN A 436 -2.64 3.99 -7.37
N VAL A 437 -1.72 4.37 -8.26
CA VAL A 437 -0.45 3.69 -8.50
C VAL A 437 0.65 4.74 -8.64
N LEU A 438 1.90 4.30 -8.53
CA LEU A 438 3.07 5.15 -8.71
C LEU A 438 3.51 5.17 -10.18
N GLY A 439 4.18 6.23 -10.60
CA GLY A 439 4.94 6.28 -11.84
C GLY A 439 6.21 5.42 -11.76
N PHE A 440 7.01 5.44 -12.83
CA PHE A 440 8.25 4.68 -12.90
C PHE A 440 9.47 5.57 -13.02
N SER A 441 10.53 5.21 -12.29
CA SER A 441 11.90 5.63 -12.54
C SER A 441 12.58 4.54 -13.35
N VAL A 442 13.00 4.80 -14.58
CA VAL A 442 13.62 3.81 -15.45
C VAL A 442 15.06 4.23 -15.76
N GLU A 443 16.00 3.41 -15.33
CA GLU A 443 17.42 3.57 -15.61
C GLU A 443 17.86 2.53 -16.64
N TYR A 444 18.67 2.95 -17.61
CA TYR A 444 19.23 2.09 -18.65
C TYR A 444 20.74 2.03 -18.47
N ILE A 445 21.24 0.89 -18.03
CA ILE A 445 22.68 0.68 -17.73
C ILE A 445 23.33 -0.03 -18.90
N SER A 446 24.29 0.66 -19.55
CA SER A 446 25.07 0.05 -20.61
C SER A 446 26.11 -0.91 -20.01
N THR A 447 26.10 -2.15 -20.47
CA THR A 447 27.00 -3.20 -20.01
C THR A 447 28.10 -3.55 -21.04
N TYR A 448 27.96 -3.02 -22.27
CA TYR A 448 28.98 -3.14 -23.31
C TYR A 448 28.89 -1.94 -24.27
N LYS A 449 29.99 -1.65 -25.00
CA LYS A 449 30.07 -0.52 -25.91
C LYS A 449 29.17 -0.73 -27.12
N GLY A 450 28.39 0.28 -27.48
CA GLY A 450 27.45 0.22 -28.61
C GLY A 450 26.06 -0.35 -28.30
N GLN A 451 25.80 -0.75 -27.07
CA GLN A 451 24.53 -1.37 -26.67
C GLN A 451 23.29 -0.55 -27.04
N TYR A 452 23.38 0.78 -27.01
CA TYR A 452 22.26 1.69 -27.31
C TYR A 452 22.36 2.39 -28.66
N ASP A 453 23.42 2.12 -29.44
CA ASP A 453 23.63 2.71 -30.76
C ASP A 453 22.86 1.95 -31.86
N ALA A 454 22.56 0.67 -31.65
CA ALA A 454 21.83 -0.18 -32.59
C ALA A 454 20.31 -0.06 -32.42
N GLU A 455 19.57 -0.23 -33.51
CA GLU A 455 18.10 -0.30 -33.47
C GLU A 455 17.57 -1.53 -32.75
N ASP A 456 18.26 -2.65 -32.89
CA ASP A 456 18.04 -3.89 -32.16
C ASP A 456 19.37 -4.34 -31.51
N GLU A 457 19.32 -4.64 -30.21
CA GLU A 457 20.45 -5.09 -29.41
C GLU A 457 21.10 -6.37 -29.99
N THR A 458 20.33 -7.18 -30.71
CA THR A 458 20.79 -8.42 -31.34
C THR A 458 21.55 -8.23 -32.63
N LEU A 459 21.56 -6.99 -33.21
CA LEU A 459 22.10 -6.66 -34.52
C LEU A 459 23.27 -5.66 -34.45
N VAL A 460 24.07 -5.67 -33.41
CA VAL A 460 25.28 -4.83 -33.32
C VAL A 460 26.31 -5.36 -34.29
N GLU A 461 26.72 -4.52 -35.26
CA GLU A 461 27.65 -4.88 -36.32
C GLU A 461 28.98 -5.40 -35.72
N ALA A 462 29.42 -6.56 -36.22
CA ALA A 462 30.65 -7.24 -35.80
C ALA A 462 30.72 -7.73 -34.32
N ILE A 463 29.57 -7.84 -33.65
CA ILE A 463 29.52 -8.38 -32.29
C ILE A 463 28.51 -9.53 -32.23
N ASP A 464 28.93 -10.70 -31.75
CA ASP A 464 27.99 -11.74 -31.28
C ASP A 464 27.38 -11.29 -29.94
N THR A 465 26.22 -10.67 -30.03
CA THR A 465 25.54 -10.10 -28.89
C THR A 465 25.11 -11.17 -27.89
N THR A 466 24.83 -12.39 -28.34
CA THR A 466 24.47 -13.52 -27.45
C THR A 466 25.68 -13.90 -26.60
N GLU A 467 26.86 -14.07 -27.21
CA GLU A 467 28.09 -14.39 -26.48
C GLU A 467 28.46 -13.28 -25.47
N VAL A 468 28.31 -12.00 -25.86
CA VAL A 468 28.57 -10.86 -24.96
C VAL A 468 27.60 -10.86 -23.79
N ILE A 469 26.32 -11.03 -24.06
CA ILE A 469 25.25 -11.02 -23.03
C ILE A 469 25.43 -12.14 -22.01
N GLU A 470 25.86 -13.30 -22.46
CA GLU A 470 26.09 -14.48 -21.63
C GLU A 470 27.54 -14.54 -21.04
N SER A 471 28.38 -13.58 -21.34
CA SER A 471 29.76 -13.59 -20.83
C SER A 471 29.82 -13.42 -19.32
N ASP A 472 30.72 -14.15 -18.66
CA ASP A 472 30.93 -14.08 -17.18
C ASP A 472 31.38 -12.68 -16.74
N LYS A 473 32.11 -11.97 -17.60
CA LYS A 473 32.54 -10.59 -17.33
C LYS A 473 31.31 -9.66 -17.22
N ARG A 474 30.34 -9.78 -18.14
CA ARG A 474 29.13 -8.97 -18.10
C ARG A 474 28.25 -9.35 -16.91
N ILE A 475 28.07 -10.64 -16.63
CA ILE A 475 27.35 -11.13 -15.46
C ILE A 475 27.95 -10.54 -14.18
N SER A 476 29.30 -10.51 -14.09
CA SER A 476 30.00 -9.91 -12.96
C SER A 476 29.75 -8.41 -12.84
N LEU A 477 29.75 -7.66 -13.94
CA LEU A 477 29.46 -6.22 -13.94
C LEU A 477 28.03 -5.93 -13.46
N VAL A 478 27.04 -6.67 -13.96
CA VAL A 478 25.65 -6.53 -13.58
C VAL A 478 25.45 -6.88 -12.09
N ALA A 479 26.03 -8.00 -11.63
CA ALA A 479 25.90 -8.43 -10.24
C ALA A 479 26.53 -7.40 -9.28
N ASN A 480 27.74 -6.91 -9.58
CA ASN A 480 28.40 -5.87 -8.79
C ASN A 480 27.58 -4.56 -8.77
N HIS A 481 27.03 -4.14 -9.91
CA HIS A 481 26.16 -2.96 -9.96
C HIS A 481 24.93 -3.13 -9.05
N ILE A 482 24.26 -4.28 -9.13
CA ILE A 482 23.10 -4.55 -8.27
C ILE A 482 23.48 -4.48 -6.79
N ILE A 483 24.55 -5.15 -6.36
CA ILE A 483 24.98 -5.14 -4.96
C ILE A 483 25.32 -3.73 -4.50
N SER A 484 26.08 -2.97 -5.29
CA SER A 484 26.56 -1.62 -4.93
C SER A 484 25.40 -0.61 -4.77
N PHE A 485 24.34 -0.72 -5.59
CA PHE A 485 23.25 0.26 -5.60
C PHE A 485 21.93 -0.25 -5.03
N HIS A 486 21.85 -1.52 -4.62
CA HIS A 486 20.61 -2.11 -4.11
C HIS A 486 20.07 -1.35 -2.90
N ASN A 487 20.92 -1.06 -1.92
CA ASN A 487 20.51 -0.39 -0.71
C ASN A 487 20.03 1.04 -0.96
N ASN A 488 20.63 1.78 -1.89
CA ASN A 488 20.18 3.13 -2.27
C ASN A 488 18.73 3.15 -2.78
N LYS A 489 18.30 2.05 -3.42
CA LYS A 489 16.94 1.92 -3.97
C LYS A 489 15.95 1.27 -3.00
N THR A 490 16.40 0.45 -2.07
CA THR A 490 15.55 -0.39 -1.23
C THR A 490 15.59 -0.06 0.25
N ARG A 491 16.61 0.67 0.71
CA ARG A 491 16.74 1.12 2.10
C ARG A 491 16.52 2.63 2.17
N ILE A 492 15.25 3.04 2.12
CA ILE A 492 14.90 4.46 2.03
C ILE A 492 14.34 4.90 3.37
N LYS A 493 15.06 5.81 4.04
CA LYS A 493 14.61 6.44 5.29
C LYS A 493 14.11 5.40 6.31
N GLY A 494 14.94 4.38 6.63
CA GLY A 494 14.63 3.30 7.59
C GLY A 494 13.51 2.33 7.16
N ASN A 495 12.91 2.53 5.99
CA ASN A 495 12.00 1.56 5.41
C ASN A 495 12.75 0.59 4.50
N THR A 496 12.41 -0.68 4.63
CA THR A 496 12.98 -1.74 3.81
C THR A 496 11.99 -2.13 2.73
N TYR A 497 12.49 -2.14 1.48
CA TYR A 497 11.77 -2.59 0.30
C TYR A 497 12.44 -3.82 -0.30
N THR A 498 11.68 -4.59 -1.05
CA THR A 498 12.15 -5.79 -1.75
C THR A 498 12.32 -5.55 -3.24
N SER A 499 13.07 -6.41 -3.91
CA SER A 499 13.27 -6.33 -5.35
C SER A 499 13.07 -7.67 -6.05
N ILE A 500 12.82 -7.60 -7.36
CA ILE A 500 12.84 -8.75 -8.28
C ILE A 500 13.94 -8.52 -9.29
N PHE A 501 14.70 -9.56 -9.60
CA PHE A 501 15.62 -9.59 -10.72
C PHE A 501 15.18 -10.64 -11.74
N THR A 502 14.77 -10.18 -12.93
CA THR A 502 14.33 -11.06 -14.01
C THR A 502 15.41 -11.25 -15.07
N VAL A 503 15.61 -12.50 -15.45
CA VAL A 503 16.62 -12.93 -16.40
C VAL A 503 16.02 -13.76 -17.55
N SER A 504 16.79 -13.98 -18.62
CA SER A 504 16.31 -14.59 -19.86
C SER A 504 15.97 -16.07 -19.77
N SER A 505 16.73 -16.86 -18.97
CA SER A 505 16.63 -18.31 -18.88
C SER A 505 16.94 -18.84 -17.49
N ILE A 506 16.68 -20.11 -17.23
CA ILE A 506 17.05 -20.80 -15.99
C ILE A 506 18.57 -20.86 -15.85
N ASP A 507 19.30 -21.11 -16.94
CA ASP A 507 20.76 -21.10 -16.95
C ASP A 507 21.33 -19.75 -16.51
N MET A 508 20.83 -18.65 -17.10
CA MET A 508 21.23 -17.30 -16.67
C MET A 508 20.87 -17.03 -15.22
N LEU A 509 19.72 -17.53 -14.71
CA LEU A 509 19.36 -17.40 -13.30
C LEU A 509 20.39 -18.06 -12.41
N MET A 510 20.81 -19.29 -12.73
CA MET A 510 21.78 -20.04 -11.94
C MET A 510 23.18 -19.37 -11.98
N ARG A 511 23.60 -18.90 -13.16
CA ARG A 511 24.89 -18.18 -13.32
C ARG A 511 24.92 -16.88 -12.51
N TYR A 512 23.84 -16.09 -12.52
CA TYR A 512 23.71 -14.92 -11.64
C TYR A 512 23.67 -15.30 -10.17
N TYR A 513 22.93 -16.35 -9.81
CA TYR A 513 22.86 -16.82 -8.44
C TYR A 513 24.21 -17.22 -7.90
N ASP A 514 25.00 -18.02 -8.66
CA ASP A 514 26.36 -18.40 -8.32
C ASP A 514 27.30 -17.20 -8.23
N LYS A 515 27.09 -16.22 -9.12
CA LYS A 515 27.88 -15.00 -9.07
C LYS A 515 27.60 -14.18 -7.82
N PHE A 516 26.36 -14.00 -7.45
CA PHE A 516 26.00 -13.33 -6.18
C PHE A 516 26.62 -14.04 -4.98
N LYS A 517 26.51 -15.34 -4.89
CA LYS A 517 27.15 -16.13 -3.80
C LYS A 517 28.68 -15.98 -3.74
N SER A 518 29.34 -15.64 -4.84
CA SER A 518 30.79 -15.44 -4.89
C SER A 518 31.24 -14.05 -4.46
N ILE A 519 30.34 -13.12 -4.26
CA ILE A 519 30.60 -11.73 -3.83
C ILE A 519 30.19 -11.61 -2.37
N ASP A 520 31.01 -10.92 -1.58
CA ASP A 520 30.72 -10.66 -0.16
C ASP A 520 29.60 -9.63 -0.02
N HIS A 521 28.48 -9.98 0.63
CA HIS A 521 27.33 -9.12 0.89
C HIS A 521 26.34 -9.75 1.89
N ASP A 522 25.52 -8.92 2.55
CA ASP A 522 24.52 -9.33 3.54
C ASP A 522 23.10 -9.54 2.96
N LEU A 523 22.92 -9.39 1.63
CA LEU A 523 21.60 -9.45 0.99
C LEU A 523 21.08 -10.89 0.93
N LYS A 524 19.82 -11.10 1.29
CA LYS A 524 19.10 -12.37 1.14
C LYS A 524 18.59 -12.52 -0.27
N ILE A 525 19.33 -13.27 -1.10
CA ILE A 525 19.04 -13.47 -2.52
C ILE A 525 18.48 -14.88 -2.72
N VAL A 526 17.29 -14.97 -3.32
CA VAL A 526 16.56 -16.23 -3.52
C VAL A 526 16.23 -16.41 -5.00
N GLY A 527 16.38 -17.61 -5.52
CA GLY A 527 15.99 -17.96 -6.89
C GLY A 527 14.75 -18.85 -6.91
N VAL A 528 13.85 -18.60 -7.88
CA VAL A 528 12.68 -19.46 -8.11
C VAL A 528 12.31 -19.51 -9.60
N PHE A 529 12.01 -20.69 -10.08
CA PHE A 529 11.47 -20.92 -11.42
C PHE A 529 10.50 -22.11 -11.41
N SER A 530 9.59 -22.17 -12.39
CA SER A 530 8.73 -23.32 -12.59
C SER A 530 9.37 -24.28 -13.58
N PHE A 531 9.48 -25.54 -13.21
CA PHE A 531 9.72 -26.60 -14.16
C PHE A 531 8.34 -27.03 -14.71
N GLY A 532 8.06 -26.69 -15.95
CA GLY A 532 6.80 -27.07 -16.63
C GLY A 532 7.04 -28.28 -17.51
N THR A 533 6.08 -29.18 -17.48
CA THR A 533 5.98 -30.31 -18.40
C THR A 533 5.92 -29.84 -19.87
N ASN A 534 7.06 -29.72 -20.50
CA ASN A 534 7.17 -29.78 -21.96
C ASN A 534 7.59 -31.20 -22.30
N GLU A 535 6.72 -31.94 -22.93
CA GLU A 535 6.84 -33.37 -23.22
C GLU A 535 8.04 -33.80 -24.10
N ASP A 536 8.97 -32.89 -24.41
CA ASP A 536 10.01 -33.18 -25.42
C ASP A 536 11.47 -33.27 -24.92
N LEU A 537 11.81 -33.18 -23.61
CA LEU A 537 13.20 -33.23 -23.17
C LEU A 537 13.36 -33.75 -21.72
N GLU A 538 13.26 -35.04 -21.46
CA GLU A 538 13.47 -35.68 -20.13
C GLU A 538 14.84 -35.28 -19.48
N GLU A 539 15.95 -35.20 -20.24
CA GLU A 539 17.28 -34.82 -19.71
C GLU A 539 17.36 -33.37 -19.23
N LYS A 540 16.62 -32.44 -19.84
CA LYS A 540 16.56 -31.03 -19.39
C LYS A 540 15.68 -30.85 -18.15
N GLU A 541 14.69 -31.70 -17.94
CA GLU A 541 13.85 -31.69 -16.76
C GLU A 541 14.58 -32.16 -15.51
N GLU A 542 15.40 -33.24 -15.58
CA GLU A 542 16.21 -33.70 -14.45
C GLU A 542 17.20 -32.62 -14.02
N HIS A 543 17.91 -32.02 -14.96
CA HIS A 543 18.88 -30.95 -14.67
C HIS A 543 18.21 -29.70 -14.02
N SER A 544 17.03 -29.31 -14.48
CA SER A 544 16.29 -28.20 -13.90
C SER A 544 15.75 -28.53 -12.50
N LYS A 545 15.38 -29.77 -12.23
CA LYS A 545 14.98 -30.24 -10.90
C LYS A 545 16.11 -30.17 -9.90
N ASP A 546 17.31 -30.63 -10.28
CA ASP A 546 18.51 -30.57 -9.43
C ASP A 546 18.91 -29.12 -9.09
N GLN A 547 18.80 -28.23 -10.08
CA GLN A 547 19.05 -26.80 -9.89
C GLN A 547 18.04 -26.19 -8.91
N LEU A 548 16.77 -26.54 -9.00
CA LEU A 548 15.76 -26.06 -8.07
C LEU A 548 15.94 -26.63 -6.66
N GLU A 549 16.32 -27.91 -6.52
CA GLU A 549 16.65 -28.50 -5.23
C GLU A 549 17.82 -27.81 -4.55
N ARG A 550 18.83 -27.42 -5.31
CA ARG A 550 19.96 -26.62 -4.81
C ARG A 550 19.50 -25.26 -4.27
N LEU A 551 18.66 -24.55 -5.02
CA LEU A 551 18.09 -23.27 -4.56
C LEU A 551 17.25 -23.45 -3.30
N MET A 552 16.44 -24.51 -3.22
CA MET A 552 15.63 -24.82 -2.04
C MET A 552 16.47 -25.17 -0.82
N LYS A 553 17.58 -25.88 -1.01
CA LYS A 553 18.51 -26.18 0.07
C LYS A 553 19.11 -24.91 0.65
N ASP A 554 19.64 -24.02 -0.19
CA ASP A 554 20.19 -22.75 0.25
C ASP A 554 19.13 -21.88 0.95
N TYR A 555 17.88 -21.93 0.45
CA TYR A 555 16.74 -21.23 1.07
C TYR A 555 16.41 -21.81 2.45
N ASN A 556 16.41 -23.14 2.58
CA ASN A 556 16.13 -23.80 3.85
C ASN A 556 17.18 -23.41 4.90
N ASP A 557 18.46 -23.36 4.51
CA ASP A 557 19.57 -22.91 5.37
C ASP A 557 19.43 -21.43 5.76
N MET A 558 18.99 -20.56 4.83
CA MET A 558 18.83 -19.13 5.05
C MET A 558 17.67 -18.78 5.99
N PHE A 559 16.58 -19.57 5.96
CA PHE A 559 15.33 -19.23 6.65
C PHE A 559 14.86 -20.28 7.66
N ASP A 560 15.68 -21.28 7.98
CA ASP A 560 15.35 -22.39 8.88
C ASP A 560 14.03 -23.09 8.49
N THR A 561 13.96 -23.52 7.22
CA THR A 561 12.79 -24.19 6.64
C THR A 561 13.21 -25.57 6.10
N ASN A 562 12.23 -26.39 5.67
CA ASN A 562 12.51 -27.73 5.15
C ASN A 562 11.63 -28.02 3.90
N PHE A 563 11.86 -27.29 2.84
CA PHE A 563 11.18 -27.52 1.55
C PHE A 563 11.99 -28.44 0.64
N ASN A 564 11.28 -29.19 -0.18
CA ASN A 564 11.82 -30.01 -1.26
C ASN A 564 10.98 -29.81 -2.52
N THR A 565 11.36 -30.41 -3.65
CA THR A 565 10.63 -30.23 -4.91
C THR A 565 9.20 -30.75 -4.88
N ASP A 566 8.87 -31.75 -4.05
CA ASP A 566 7.50 -32.24 -3.86
C ASP A 566 6.64 -31.22 -3.10
N ALA A 567 7.27 -30.36 -2.29
CA ALA A 567 6.63 -29.28 -1.54
C ALA A 567 6.75 -27.90 -2.25
N PHE A 568 6.93 -27.88 -3.58
CA PHE A 568 7.14 -26.63 -4.36
C PHE A 568 6.05 -25.58 -4.09
N ALA A 569 4.80 -25.99 -3.94
CA ALA A 569 3.70 -25.05 -3.64
C ALA A 569 3.91 -24.35 -2.29
N GLY A 570 4.39 -25.07 -1.27
CA GLY A 570 4.74 -24.52 0.04
C GLY A 570 5.92 -23.55 -0.02
N TYR A 571 6.97 -23.92 -0.74
CA TYR A 571 8.13 -23.07 -1.02
C TYR A 571 7.72 -21.75 -1.69
N ASN A 572 6.94 -21.84 -2.76
CA ASN A 572 6.45 -20.66 -3.48
C ASN A 572 5.55 -19.76 -2.61
N ALA A 573 4.72 -20.36 -1.76
CA ALA A 573 3.86 -19.63 -0.82
C ALA A 573 4.69 -18.89 0.25
N ASP A 574 5.75 -19.50 0.78
CA ASP A 574 6.63 -18.85 1.77
C ASP A 574 7.45 -17.72 1.13
N ILE A 575 8.00 -17.89 -0.08
CA ILE A 575 8.61 -16.81 -0.86
C ILE A 575 7.64 -15.64 -1.01
N SER A 576 6.41 -15.93 -1.47
CA SER A 576 5.37 -14.90 -1.65
C SER A 576 5.08 -14.14 -0.35
N LYS A 577 5.05 -14.85 0.79
CA LYS A 577 4.86 -14.26 2.12
C LYS A 577 6.04 -13.35 2.48
N ARG A 578 7.29 -13.82 2.33
CA ARG A 578 8.50 -13.05 2.69
C ARG A 578 8.68 -11.82 1.81
N MET A 579 8.34 -11.89 0.53
CA MET A 579 8.33 -10.75 -0.39
C MET A 579 7.30 -9.67 -0.02
N LYS A 580 6.35 -9.96 0.88
CA LYS A 580 5.34 -9.03 1.42
C LYS A 580 5.66 -8.56 2.83
N MET A 581 6.71 -9.10 3.47
CA MET A 581 7.09 -8.73 4.84
C MET A 581 7.81 -7.38 4.87
N LYS A 582 7.54 -6.60 5.92
CA LYS A 582 8.18 -5.30 6.19
C LYS A 582 9.31 -5.40 7.21
N LYS A 583 9.38 -6.52 7.93
CA LYS A 583 10.41 -6.81 8.95
C LYS A 583 11.05 -8.14 8.64
N ALA A 584 12.30 -8.29 9.05
CA ALA A 584 13.02 -9.56 8.90
C ALA A 584 12.22 -10.75 9.50
N PRO A 585 12.32 -11.94 8.95
CA PRO A 585 13.15 -12.33 7.81
C PRO A 585 12.43 -12.20 6.45
N TYR A 586 12.77 -11.18 5.68
CA TYR A 586 12.27 -10.93 4.30
C TYR A 586 13.32 -11.34 3.26
N ILE A 587 12.95 -11.33 1.98
CA ILE A 587 13.85 -11.54 0.84
C ILE A 587 14.23 -10.18 0.27
N ASP A 588 15.53 -9.91 0.07
CA ASP A 588 16.01 -8.68 -0.54
C ASP A 588 15.85 -8.70 -2.05
N ILE A 589 16.34 -9.76 -2.71
CA ILE A 589 16.27 -9.91 -4.16
C ILE A 589 15.72 -11.28 -4.51
N LEU A 590 14.66 -11.31 -5.29
CA LEU A 590 14.08 -12.54 -5.84
C LEU A 590 14.46 -12.68 -7.32
N LEU A 591 15.32 -13.69 -7.64
CA LEU A 591 15.70 -14.02 -9.01
C LEU A 591 14.62 -14.88 -9.67
N VAL A 592 14.16 -14.45 -10.84
CA VAL A 592 13.09 -15.14 -11.56
C VAL A 592 13.33 -15.13 -13.08
N VAL A 593 12.73 -16.10 -13.77
CA VAL A 593 12.66 -16.06 -15.25
C VAL A 593 11.34 -15.40 -15.68
N ASN A 594 10.20 -15.97 -15.31
CA ASN A 594 8.86 -15.47 -15.66
C ASN A 594 7.91 -15.38 -14.45
N MET A 595 8.19 -16.14 -13.39
CA MET A 595 7.35 -16.16 -12.19
C MET A 595 7.38 -14.76 -11.54
N TYR A 596 6.32 -14.40 -10.84
CA TYR A 596 6.16 -13.12 -10.15
C TYR A 596 6.09 -11.85 -11.03
N LEU A 597 6.38 -11.93 -12.33
CA LEU A 597 6.25 -10.78 -13.24
C LEU A 597 4.78 -10.45 -13.55
N THR A 598 3.90 -11.41 -13.36
CA THR A 598 2.45 -11.25 -13.60
C THR A 598 1.65 -11.83 -12.44
N GLY A 599 0.57 -11.17 -12.04
CA GLY A 599 -0.33 -11.67 -10.98
C GLY A 599 0.17 -11.47 -9.54
N PHE A 600 1.45 -11.24 -9.30
CA PHE A 600 1.99 -11.00 -7.96
C PHE A 600 1.71 -9.58 -7.47
N ASP A 601 1.20 -9.46 -6.25
CA ASP A 601 0.94 -8.17 -5.61
C ASP A 601 1.69 -8.06 -4.28
N SER A 602 2.61 -7.09 -4.21
CA SER A 602 3.41 -6.79 -3.03
C SER A 602 3.65 -5.29 -2.91
N ARG A 603 3.21 -4.68 -1.82
CA ARG A 603 3.45 -3.26 -1.57
C ARG A 603 4.93 -2.95 -1.28
N PRO A 604 5.67 -3.76 -0.49
CA PRO A 604 7.09 -3.58 -0.28
C PRO A 604 7.97 -3.74 -1.52
N LEU A 605 7.49 -4.36 -2.60
CA LEU A 605 8.25 -4.49 -3.84
C LEU A 605 8.35 -3.13 -4.53
N ASN A 606 9.55 -2.53 -4.54
CA ASN A 606 9.77 -1.22 -5.15
C ASN A 606 10.75 -1.23 -6.32
N THR A 607 11.57 -2.27 -6.49
CA THR A 607 12.63 -2.30 -7.50
C THR A 607 12.54 -3.55 -8.38
N LEU A 608 12.68 -3.36 -9.69
CA LEU A 608 12.80 -4.42 -10.68
C LEU A 608 14.09 -4.25 -11.47
N TYR A 609 14.97 -5.24 -11.38
CA TYR A 609 16.14 -5.38 -12.22
C TYR A 609 15.77 -6.23 -13.44
N VAL A 610 16.19 -5.80 -14.65
CA VAL A 610 15.77 -6.44 -15.90
C VAL A 610 17.00 -6.76 -16.75
N ASP A 611 17.33 -8.04 -16.87
CA ASP A 611 18.29 -8.57 -17.84
C ASP A 611 17.58 -9.57 -18.78
N LYS A 612 16.47 -9.10 -19.33
CA LYS A 612 15.61 -9.87 -20.23
C LYS A 612 14.99 -8.97 -21.26
N ASN A 613 14.79 -9.50 -22.48
CA ASN A 613 14.08 -8.79 -23.51
C ASN A 613 12.55 -8.86 -23.23
N LEU A 614 11.97 -7.74 -22.81
CA LEU A 614 10.53 -7.62 -22.54
C LEU A 614 9.90 -6.68 -23.55
N GLU A 615 8.66 -6.98 -23.96
CA GLU A 615 7.93 -6.21 -24.96
C GLU A 615 6.47 -6.02 -24.53
N TRP A 616 5.87 -4.91 -24.96
CA TRP A 616 4.46 -4.62 -24.84
C TRP A 616 3.85 -4.94 -23.46
N HIS A 617 2.89 -5.86 -23.43
CA HIS A 617 2.19 -6.25 -22.20
C HIS A 617 3.11 -6.88 -21.16
N SER A 618 4.08 -7.72 -21.57
CA SER A 618 5.02 -8.35 -20.64
C SER A 618 5.93 -7.31 -19.94
N LEU A 619 6.33 -6.27 -20.65
CA LEU A 619 7.13 -5.16 -20.15
C LEU A 619 6.33 -4.34 -19.13
N LEU A 620 5.14 -3.86 -19.50
CA LEU A 620 4.35 -3.00 -18.62
C LEU A 620 3.85 -3.77 -17.40
N GLN A 621 3.52 -5.06 -17.53
CA GLN A 621 3.12 -5.88 -16.40
C GLN A 621 4.24 -6.13 -15.39
N ALA A 622 5.46 -6.38 -15.88
CA ALA A 622 6.64 -6.50 -15.03
C ALA A 622 6.93 -5.19 -14.27
N PHE A 623 6.93 -4.06 -14.97
CA PHE A 623 7.11 -2.75 -14.36
C PHE A 623 6.05 -2.46 -13.30
N SER A 624 4.80 -2.78 -13.60
CA SER A 624 3.65 -2.57 -12.70
C SER A 624 3.68 -3.44 -11.44
N ARG A 625 4.67 -4.31 -11.24
CA ARG A 625 4.88 -5.00 -9.96
C ARG A 625 5.43 -4.04 -8.90
N THR A 626 6.22 -3.03 -9.32
CA THR A 626 6.90 -2.10 -8.42
C THR A 626 6.06 -0.87 -8.05
N ASN A 627 4.97 -0.58 -8.75
CA ASN A 627 4.26 0.68 -8.66
C ASN A 627 3.09 0.72 -7.66
N ARG A 628 3.05 -0.20 -6.70
CA ARG A 628 2.04 -0.16 -5.62
C ARG A 628 2.34 0.94 -4.63
N VAL A 629 1.32 1.74 -4.31
CA VAL A 629 1.40 2.74 -3.26
C VAL A 629 1.58 2.04 -1.90
N GLU A 630 2.58 2.46 -1.15
CA GLU A 630 2.86 1.92 0.19
C GLU A 630 2.92 3.06 1.21
N LYS A 631 4.04 3.77 1.26
CA LYS A 631 4.32 4.91 2.13
C LYS A 631 4.82 6.09 1.30
N GLU A 632 4.85 7.25 1.88
CA GLU A 632 5.39 8.44 1.21
C GLU A 632 6.86 8.29 0.79
N THR A 633 7.61 7.43 1.47
CA THR A 633 8.99 7.08 1.12
C THR A 633 9.12 6.24 -0.15
N LYS A 634 8.04 5.60 -0.62
CA LYS A 634 7.99 4.91 -1.93
C LYS A 634 7.36 5.84 -2.96
N GLN A 635 8.18 6.65 -3.60
CA GLN A 635 7.71 7.66 -4.57
C GLN A 635 7.45 7.09 -5.97
N PHE A 636 8.19 6.05 -6.37
CA PHE A 636 8.15 5.43 -7.70
C PHE A 636 8.35 3.93 -7.63
N GLY A 637 8.01 3.24 -8.73
CA GLY A 637 8.56 1.95 -9.04
C GLY A 637 9.92 2.13 -9.74
N ASN A 638 10.99 1.60 -9.13
CA ASN A 638 12.33 1.67 -9.70
C ASN A 638 12.55 0.52 -10.67
N ILE A 639 12.96 0.83 -11.89
CA ILE A 639 13.27 -0.13 -12.95
C ILE A 639 14.71 0.09 -13.39
N VAL A 640 15.52 -0.94 -13.34
CA VAL A 640 16.92 -0.89 -13.82
C VAL A 640 17.07 -1.90 -14.94
N CYS A 641 17.28 -1.42 -16.15
CA CYS A 641 17.40 -2.23 -17.35
C CYS A 641 18.85 -2.40 -17.77
N PHE A 642 19.31 -3.65 -17.84
CA PHE A 642 20.61 -4.03 -18.38
C PHE A 642 20.54 -4.45 -19.86
N ARG A 643 19.35 -4.29 -20.48
CA ARG A 643 19.07 -4.51 -21.90
C ARG A 643 18.61 -3.21 -22.55
N ASN A 644 18.78 -3.11 -23.87
CA ASN A 644 18.29 -1.97 -24.64
C ASN A 644 16.75 -2.01 -24.78
N LEU A 645 16.04 -1.59 -23.72
CA LEU A 645 14.59 -1.59 -23.69
C LEU A 645 13.97 -0.19 -23.89
N LYS A 646 14.76 0.86 -24.10
CA LYS A 646 14.25 2.23 -24.14
C LYS A 646 13.15 2.41 -25.19
N LYS A 647 13.40 2.06 -26.44
CA LYS A 647 12.41 2.17 -27.52
C LYS A 647 11.17 1.33 -27.25
N LYS A 648 11.34 0.10 -26.73
CA LYS A 648 10.25 -0.82 -26.38
C LYS A 648 9.42 -0.29 -25.21
N THR A 649 10.08 0.33 -24.22
CA THR A 649 9.41 0.98 -23.08
C THR A 649 8.56 2.15 -23.56
N ASP A 650 9.13 3.05 -24.36
CA ASP A 650 8.43 4.21 -24.89
C ASP A 650 7.22 3.80 -25.75
N ALA A 651 7.37 2.79 -26.60
CA ALA A 651 6.29 2.26 -27.44
C ALA A 651 5.17 1.63 -26.61
N ALA A 652 5.52 0.79 -25.61
CA ALA A 652 4.54 0.16 -24.73
C ALA A 652 3.79 1.19 -23.87
N LEU A 653 4.51 2.17 -23.32
CA LEU A 653 3.88 3.23 -22.52
C LEU A 653 2.95 4.11 -23.37
N ARG A 654 3.33 4.49 -24.59
CA ARG A 654 2.45 5.23 -25.52
C ARG A 654 1.18 4.44 -25.81
N LEU A 655 1.30 3.15 -26.15
CA LEU A 655 0.17 2.31 -26.48
C LEU A 655 -0.81 2.20 -25.32
N PHE A 656 -0.31 1.89 -24.11
CA PHE A 656 -1.16 1.65 -22.94
C PHE A 656 -1.53 2.90 -22.16
N SER A 657 -1.02 4.08 -22.53
CA SER A 657 -1.48 5.39 -22.06
C SER A 657 -2.50 6.05 -23.00
N GLY A 658 -2.94 5.35 -24.06
CA GLY A 658 -3.92 5.87 -25.01
C GLY A 658 -3.37 6.94 -25.93
N GLY A 659 -2.07 6.90 -26.29
CA GLY A 659 -1.40 7.83 -27.21
C GLY A 659 -0.91 9.14 -26.56
N GLY A 660 -0.94 9.26 -25.23
CA GLY A 660 -0.45 10.43 -24.50
C GLY A 660 1.06 10.57 -24.41
N ASP A 661 1.52 11.65 -23.78
CA ASP A 661 2.94 11.88 -23.51
C ASP A 661 3.46 10.86 -22.46
N VAL A 662 4.52 10.16 -22.83
CA VAL A 662 5.19 9.18 -21.95
C VAL A 662 5.71 9.82 -20.66
N SER A 663 5.99 11.12 -20.70
CA SER A 663 6.46 11.89 -19.55
C SER A 663 5.44 11.99 -18.39
N GLU A 664 4.18 11.64 -18.62
CA GLU A 664 3.16 11.57 -17.55
C GLU A 664 3.29 10.29 -16.71
N VAL A 665 3.96 9.28 -17.23
CA VAL A 665 4.12 7.96 -16.59
C VAL A 665 5.55 7.76 -16.05
N LEU A 666 6.53 8.33 -16.72
CA LEU A 666 7.94 8.23 -16.35
C LEU A 666 8.38 9.40 -15.48
N LEU A 667 9.28 9.10 -14.57
CA LEU A 667 10.01 10.11 -13.81
C LEU A 667 10.74 11.08 -14.76
N LYS A 668 10.74 12.35 -14.43
CA LYS A 668 11.52 13.36 -15.15
C LYS A 668 13.03 13.06 -15.00
N PRO A 669 13.89 13.56 -15.92
CA PRO A 669 15.33 13.40 -15.81
C PRO A 669 15.89 13.96 -14.50
N TYR A 670 17.01 13.41 -14.04
CA TYR A 670 17.73 13.84 -12.83
C TYR A 670 17.92 15.37 -12.73
N SER A 671 18.38 15.99 -13.83
CA SER A 671 18.61 17.44 -13.90
C SER A 671 17.34 18.27 -13.63
N TYR A 672 16.16 17.75 -13.95
CA TYR A 672 14.89 18.40 -13.60
C TYR A 672 14.69 18.48 -12.10
N TYR A 673 14.99 17.40 -11.36
CA TYR A 673 14.81 17.39 -9.90
C TYR A 673 15.86 18.21 -9.19
N VAL A 674 17.12 18.24 -9.67
CA VAL A 674 18.13 19.16 -9.16
C VAL A 674 17.66 20.61 -9.28
N LYS A 675 17.17 20.99 -10.46
CA LYS A 675 16.61 22.35 -10.69
C LYS A 675 15.40 22.60 -9.77
N LYS A 676 14.49 21.63 -9.66
CA LYS A 676 13.29 21.75 -8.82
C LYS A 676 13.61 21.89 -7.34
N PHE A 677 14.61 21.15 -6.86
CA PHE A 677 15.12 21.29 -5.51
C PHE A 677 15.62 22.72 -5.23
N LYS A 678 16.44 23.26 -6.13
CA LYS A 678 16.97 24.64 -6.00
C LYS A 678 15.86 25.68 -6.04
N GLU A 679 14.82 25.49 -6.86
CA GLU A 679 13.63 26.36 -6.87
C GLU A 679 12.89 26.35 -5.51
N LEU A 680 12.67 25.17 -4.92
CA LEU A 680 12.00 25.02 -3.63
C LEU A 680 12.88 25.52 -2.47
N LEU A 681 14.19 25.32 -2.56
CA LEU A 681 15.13 25.91 -1.61
C LEU A 681 15.04 27.44 -1.62
N GLY A 682 14.91 28.05 -2.79
CA GLY A 682 14.66 29.50 -2.90
C GLY A 682 13.32 29.94 -2.30
N VAL A 683 12.31 29.07 -2.26
CA VAL A 683 11.05 29.33 -1.52
C VAL A 683 11.29 29.27 -0.02
N LEU A 684 12.02 28.24 0.47
CA LEU A 684 12.38 28.11 1.88
C LEU A 684 13.18 29.32 2.38
N PHE A 685 14.18 29.78 1.63
CA PHE A 685 15.02 30.90 1.99
C PHE A 685 14.28 32.25 2.04
N LYS A 686 13.13 32.37 1.37
CA LYS A 686 12.26 33.57 1.52
C LYS A 686 11.49 33.57 2.84
N ILE A 687 11.33 32.41 3.48
CA ILE A 687 10.65 32.27 4.77
C ILE A 687 11.70 32.36 5.90
N VAL A 688 12.77 31.57 5.78
CA VAL A 688 13.89 31.48 6.73
C VAL A 688 15.19 31.34 5.93
N SER A 689 16.11 32.27 6.09
CA SER A 689 17.37 32.28 5.33
C SER A 689 18.41 31.33 5.92
N THR A 690 18.35 31.11 7.23
CA THR A 690 19.21 30.20 7.97
C THR A 690 18.38 29.29 8.85
N PRO A 691 18.91 28.11 9.27
CA PRO A 691 18.21 27.24 10.21
C PRO A 691 17.83 27.93 11.53
N ASP A 692 18.64 28.85 12.01
CA ASP A 692 18.39 29.57 13.27
C ASP A 692 17.24 30.60 13.15
N ASP A 693 16.94 31.09 11.95
CA ASP A 693 15.79 31.98 11.72
C ASP A 693 14.46 31.28 12.00
N VAL A 694 14.42 29.94 11.99
CA VAL A 694 13.22 29.18 12.32
C VAL A 694 12.79 29.42 13.76
N ASP A 695 13.71 29.57 14.69
CA ASP A 695 13.43 29.84 16.11
C ASP A 695 12.87 31.27 16.33
N LEU A 696 13.05 32.15 15.35
CA LEU A 696 12.55 33.52 15.39
C LEU A 696 11.10 33.64 14.86
N LEU A 697 10.52 32.58 14.30
CA LEU A 697 9.15 32.55 13.80
C LEU A 697 8.14 32.65 14.97
N GLN A 698 7.54 33.82 15.14
CA GLN A 698 6.68 34.12 16.29
C GLN A 698 5.23 33.65 16.08
N SER A 699 4.76 33.60 14.84
CA SER A 699 3.39 33.22 14.53
C SER A 699 3.28 31.77 14.11
N GLU A 700 2.19 31.09 14.50
CA GLU A 700 1.88 29.73 14.03
C GLU A 700 1.70 29.68 12.51
N ASP A 701 1.23 30.74 11.86
CA ASP A 701 1.10 30.85 10.40
C ASP A 701 2.46 30.82 9.71
N ASP A 702 3.49 31.44 10.26
CA ASP A 702 4.83 31.45 9.68
C ASP A 702 5.55 30.12 9.93
N GLN A 703 5.37 29.54 11.10
CA GLN A 703 5.82 28.16 11.36
C GLN A 703 5.16 27.15 10.40
N ALA A 704 3.87 27.34 10.10
CA ALA A 704 3.15 26.53 9.12
C ALA A 704 3.73 26.65 7.70
N LYS A 705 4.07 27.90 7.28
CA LYS A 705 4.73 28.12 5.96
C LYS A 705 6.08 27.44 5.88
N PHE A 706 6.89 27.51 6.94
CA PHE A 706 8.16 26.81 7.02
C PHE A 706 7.98 25.28 6.90
N VAL A 707 7.08 24.72 7.71
CA VAL A 707 6.80 23.26 7.69
C VAL A 707 6.38 22.79 6.30
N ILE A 708 5.49 23.52 5.63
CA ILE A 708 5.04 23.18 4.28
C ILE A 708 6.20 23.28 3.27
N ALA A 709 6.98 24.36 3.30
CA ALA A 709 8.08 24.58 2.38
C ALA A 709 9.18 23.51 2.55
N PHE A 710 9.57 23.22 3.79
CA PHE A 710 10.58 22.21 4.08
C PHE A 710 10.11 20.79 3.73
N ARG A 711 8.85 20.46 3.98
CA ARG A 711 8.25 19.21 3.57
C ARG A 711 8.31 19.00 2.04
N GLU A 712 7.96 20.00 1.25
CA GLU A 712 8.02 19.91 -0.22
C GLU A 712 9.46 19.78 -0.71
N LEU A 713 10.41 20.48 -0.09
CA LEU A 713 11.84 20.33 -0.36
C LEU A 713 12.32 18.90 -0.08
N SER A 714 11.96 18.34 1.07
CA SER A 714 12.32 16.99 1.50
C SER A 714 11.77 15.91 0.55
N LYS A 715 10.59 16.11 -0.04
CA LYS A 715 10.05 15.20 -1.05
C LYS A 715 10.91 15.14 -2.31
N ILE A 716 11.42 16.29 -2.75
CA ILE A 716 12.30 16.33 -3.94
C ILE A 716 13.67 15.73 -3.64
N LEU A 717 14.22 15.98 -2.44
CA LEU A 717 15.46 15.33 -2.01
C LEU A 717 15.32 13.80 -2.00
N LEU A 718 14.23 13.29 -1.46
CA LEU A 718 13.97 11.85 -1.46
C LEU A 718 13.95 11.24 -2.87
N ILE A 719 13.41 11.98 -3.85
CA ILE A 719 13.46 11.57 -5.26
C ILE A 719 14.91 11.56 -5.78
N LEU A 720 15.66 12.62 -5.50
CA LEU A 720 17.07 12.73 -5.92
C LEU A 720 17.91 11.57 -5.35
N GLU A 721 17.75 11.23 -4.09
CA GLU A 721 18.45 10.13 -3.42
C GLU A 721 18.16 8.75 -4.03
N THR A 722 17.09 8.59 -4.82
CA THR A 722 16.80 7.32 -5.54
C THR A 722 17.59 7.16 -6.83
N PHE A 723 18.17 8.23 -7.36
CA PHE A 723 19.02 8.17 -8.55
C PHE A 723 20.42 7.69 -8.19
N SER A 724 20.98 6.81 -9.04
CA SER A 724 22.34 6.30 -8.86
C SER A 724 23.42 7.39 -9.00
N ASP A 725 23.09 8.47 -9.71
CA ASP A 725 24.01 9.59 -10.01
C ASP A 725 23.98 10.67 -8.91
N PHE A 726 23.12 10.57 -7.91
CA PHE A 726 22.98 11.61 -6.90
C PHE A 726 24.21 11.74 -6.01
N THR A 727 24.71 12.98 -5.92
CA THR A 727 25.68 13.41 -4.93
C THR A 727 25.25 14.74 -4.32
N TRP A 728 25.57 15.00 -3.04
CA TRP A 728 25.33 16.31 -2.41
C TRP A 728 26.09 17.45 -3.09
N GLU A 729 27.16 17.14 -3.82
CA GLU A 729 27.93 18.14 -4.59
C GLU A 729 27.10 18.82 -5.67
N ASP A 730 26.07 18.16 -6.21
CA ASP A 730 25.17 18.70 -7.22
C ASP A 730 24.26 19.83 -6.67
N LEU A 731 24.12 19.89 -5.36
CA LEU A 731 23.32 20.91 -4.67
C LEU A 731 24.15 22.10 -4.19
N LEU A 732 25.48 21.99 -4.21
CA LEU A 732 26.37 23.10 -3.87
C LEU A 732 26.39 24.19 -4.97
N PRO A 733 26.66 25.44 -4.63
CA PRO A 733 26.90 26.00 -3.28
C PRO A 733 25.60 26.37 -2.54
N ASP A 734 24.43 26.01 -3.09
CA ASP A 734 23.13 26.54 -2.63
C ASP A 734 22.78 26.06 -1.21
N ILE A 735 23.10 24.79 -0.88
CA ILE A 735 22.92 24.19 0.45
C ILE A 735 23.88 23.04 0.67
N THR A 736 24.42 22.91 1.86
CA THR A 736 25.19 21.75 2.30
C THR A 736 24.27 20.69 2.93
N GLN A 737 24.73 19.45 3.00
CA GLN A 737 24.01 18.39 3.72
C GLN A 737 23.76 18.78 5.17
N GLN A 738 24.75 19.39 5.83
CA GLN A 738 24.63 19.81 7.23
C GLN A 738 23.55 20.89 7.44
N GLU A 739 23.48 21.88 6.56
CA GLU A 739 22.44 22.91 6.64
C GLU A 739 21.04 22.31 6.45
N TYR A 740 20.91 21.37 5.51
CA TYR A 740 19.64 20.67 5.35
C TYR A 740 19.23 19.89 6.61
N GLU A 741 20.17 19.17 7.24
CA GLU A 741 19.91 18.43 8.48
C GLU A 741 19.59 19.39 9.66
N ASN A 742 20.19 20.57 9.70
CA ASN A 742 19.84 21.59 10.68
C ASN A 742 18.39 22.09 10.50
N TYR A 743 17.94 22.38 9.26
CA TYR A 743 16.53 22.70 8.99
C TYR A 743 15.60 21.56 9.37
N LYS A 744 16.01 20.33 9.13
CA LYS A 744 15.25 19.12 9.48
C LYS A 744 15.08 18.99 11.00
N SER A 745 16.12 19.27 11.77
CA SER A 745 16.04 19.31 13.25
C SER A 745 15.02 20.34 13.73
N LYS A 746 15.03 21.54 13.17
CA LYS A 746 14.04 22.61 13.49
C LYS A 746 12.60 22.18 13.13
N TYR A 747 12.44 21.50 12.00
CA TYR A 747 11.14 20.94 11.60
C TYR A 747 10.60 19.95 12.65
N PHE A 748 11.45 19.05 13.17
CA PHE A 748 11.05 18.12 14.24
C PHE A 748 10.75 18.84 15.55
N THR A 749 11.48 19.89 15.90
CA THR A 749 11.20 20.67 17.08
C THR A 749 9.77 21.23 17.04
N ILE A 750 9.38 21.84 15.92
CA ILE A 750 8.00 22.34 15.74
C ILE A 750 6.98 21.20 15.81
N HIS A 751 7.27 20.06 15.20
CA HIS A 751 6.40 18.88 15.27
C HIS A 751 6.17 18.40 16.72
N ASP A 752 7.23 18.27 17.50
CA ASP A 752 7.16 17.78 18.87
C ASP A 752 6.44 18.77 19.80
N ASP A 753 6.62 20.06 19.58
CA ASP A 753 5.88 21.11 20.30
C ASP A 753 4.38 21.04 19.97
N VAL A 754 4.02 20.80 18.71
CA VAL A 754 2.62 20.60 18.30
C VAL A 754 2.05 19.35 18.97
N LYS A 755 2.81 18.26 19.01
CA LYS A 755 2.39 17.01 19.67
C LYS A 755 2.14 17.23 21.17
N LYS A 756 3.05 17.90 21.88
CA LYS A 756 2.90 18.25 23.30
C LYS A 756 1.68 19.15 23.55
N ARG A 757 1.41 20.13 22.65
CA ARG A 757 0.24 21.01 22.78
C ARG A 757 -1.07 20.27 22.53
N ARG A 758 -1.12 19.27 21.66
CA ARG A 758 -2.29 18.37 21.46
C ARG A 758 -2.67 17.64 22.75
N GLU A 759 -1.70 17.25 23.56
CA GLU A 759 -1.92 16.58 24.85
C GLU A 759 -2.49 17.54 25.91
N THR A 760 -2.31 18.85 25.79
CA THR A 760 -2.72 19.89 26.75
C THR A 760 -3.97 20.69 26.35
N GLU A 761 -4.76 20.25 25.35
CA GLU A 761 -6.06 20.85 24.96
C GLU A 761 -6.01 22.25 24.30
N ARG A 762 -4.89 22.72 23.82
CA ARG A 762 -4.84 23.97 23.06
C ARG A 762 -5.10 23.73 21.58
N VAL A 763 -6.10 24.43 21.01
CA VAL A 763 -6.33 24.46 19.57
C VAL A 763 -5.19 25.26 18.92
N SER A 764 -4.40 24.62 18.08
CA SER A 764 -3.29 25.20 17.31
C SER A 764 -3.54 25.00 15.82
N ILE A 765 -3.29 26.03 15.00
CA ILE A 765 -3.34 25.92 13.54
C ILE A 765 -2.36 24.84 13.06
N LEU A 766 -1.21 24.72 13.70
CA LEU A 766 -0.22 23.69 13.40
C LEU A 766 -0.72 22.26 13.69
N ALA A 767 -1.74 22.09 14.54
CA ALA A 767 -2.30 20.77 14.83
C ALA A 767 -2.99 20.11 13.61
N ASP A 768 -3.43 20.91 12.66
CA ASP A 768 -4.11 20.47 11.45
C ASP A 768 -3.14 20.27 10.27
N ILE A 769 -1.89 20.72 10.39
CA ILE A 769 -0.87 20.52 9.37
C ILE A 769 -0.46 19.05 9.36
N ASP A 770 -0.47 18.48 8.17
CA ASP A 770 0.10 17.16 7.92
C ASP A 770 1.62 17.27 7.89
N PHE A 771 2.25 16.92 9.00
CA PHE A 771 3.68 16.68 9.02
C PHE A 771 3.94 15.36 8.28
N ALA A 772 4.58 15.42 7.14
CA ALA A 772 5.01 14.24 6.39
C ALA A 772 6.18 13.55 7.13
N ILE A 773 5.89 13.09 8.34
CA ILE A 773 6.87 12.55 9.27
C ILE A 773 7.54 11.31 8.66
N GLU A 774 6.79 10.49 7.91
CA GLU A 774 7.35 9.30 7.26
C GLU A 774 8.44 9.63 6.21
N LEU A 775 8.39 10.82 5.59
CA LEU A 775 9.46 11.28 4.69
C LEU A 775 10.73 11.68 5.44
N ILE A 776 10.57 12.09 6.70
CA ILE A 776 11.60 12.74 7.49
C ILE A 776 11.99 11.87 8.70
N GLU A 777 11.05 11.10 9.27
CA GLU A 777 11.17 10.31 10.51
C GLU A 777 12.12 9.11 10.43
N THR A 778 12.54 8.73 9.26
CA THR A 778 13.40 7.56 9.12
C THR A 778 14.86 7.85 9.43
N ASP A 779 15.21 9.11 9.52
CA ASP A 779 16.38 9.52 10.25
C ASP A 779 15.92 10.07 11.62
N LYS A 780 15.17 9.26 12.38
CA LYS A 780 15.20 9.44 13.84
C LYS A 780 16.66 9.60 14.19
N ILE A 781 16.95 10.57 15.05
CA ILE A 781 18.27 10.72 15.65
C ILE A 781 18.69 9.31 16.05
N ASN A 782 19.35 8.64 15.11
CA ASN A 782 19.87 7.30 15.30
C ASN A 782 21.38 7.37 15.43
N VAL A 783 22.02 6.25 15.72
CA VAL A 783 23.46 6.19 15.88
C VAL A 783 24.18 6.70 14.62
N ALA A 784 23.69 6.34 13.41
CA ALA A 784 24.31 6.76 12.14
C ALA A 784 24.23 8.29 11.93
N TYR A 785 23.11 8.93 12.31
CA TYR A 785 22.95 10.38 12.26
C TYR A 785 23.94 11.08 13.19
N ILE A 786 24.04 10.64 14.45
CA ILE A 786 25.00 11.23 15.41
C ILE A 786 26.44 11.02 14.93
N MET A 787 26.76 9.85 14.33
CA MET A 787 28.09 9.62 13.74
C MET A 787 28.37 10.54 12.55
N SER A 788 27.34 10.88 11.75
CA SER A 788 27.49 11.84 10.67
C SER A 788 27.73 13.26 11.18
N LEU A 789 27.05 13.66 12.26
CA LEU A 789 27.31 14.94 12.92
C LEU A 789 28.72 15.02 13.50
N LEU A 790 29.18 13.97 14.18
CA LEU A 790 30.54 13.86 14.73
C LEU A 790 31.62 13.96 13.65
N LYS A 791 31.39 13.37 12.48
CA LYS A 791 32.31 13.44 11.33
C LYS A 791 32.46 14.86 10.80
N ASN A 792 31.41 15.67 10.90
CA ASN A 792 31.34 17.02 10.33
C ASN A 792 31.68 18.13 11.32
N VAL A 793 32.01 17.82 12.58
CA VAL A 793 32.49 18.82 13.58
C VAL A 793 33.77 19.48 13.09
N ASP A 794 33.83 20.80 13.10
CA ASP A 794 35.04 21.57 12.81
C ASP A 794 35.98 21.56 14.03
N TRP A 795 36.84 20.53 14.07
CA TRP A 795 37.78 20.31 15.19
C TRP A 795 38.91 21.35 15.29
N GLU A 796 39.15 22.12 14.23
CA GLU A 796 40.23 23.13 14.20
C GLU A 796 39.73 24.49 14.72
N ASN A 797 38.44 24.82 14.54
CA ASN A 797 37.84 26.08 14.98
C ASN A 797 37.18 25.89 16.36
N LYS A 798 37.80 26.43 17.40
CA LYS A 798 37.34 26.24 18.78
C LYS A 798 35.90 26.72 19.02
N GLU A 799 35.53 27.87 18.46
CA GLU A 799 34.16 28.40 18.66
C GLU A 799 33.09 27.62 17.92
N GLN A 800 33.40 27.16 16.70
CA GLN A 800 32.49 26.33 15.92
C GLN A 800 32.38 24.91 16.52
N LYS A 801 33.49 24.32 16.96
CA LYS A 801 33.53 23.04 17.67
C LYS A 801 32.61 23.00 18.88
N ASP A 802 32.68 24.05 19.74
CA ASP A 802 31.86 24.08 20.95
C ASP A 802 30.35 24.19 20.60
N LYS A 803 29.99 24.89 19.53
CA LYS A 803 28.62 24.96 19.01
C LYS A 803 28.15 23.62 18.44
N ASP A 804 28.97 22.97 17.62
CA ASP A 804 28.66 21.69 16.98
C ASP A 804 28.49 20.58 18.05
N ILE A 805 29.38 20.56 19.06
CA ILE A 805 29.28 19.61 20.18
C ILE A 805 28.02 19.88 21.02
N THR A 806 27.69 21.13 21.28
CA THR A 806 26.45 21.49 21.99
C THR A 806 25.23 21.01 21.21
N HIS A 807 25.23 21.23 19.91
CA HIS A 807 24.17 20.73 19.03
C HIS A 807 24.04 19.21 19.09
N ILE A 808 25.15 18.47 19.04
CA ILE A 808 25.10 16.99 19.17
C ILE A 808 24.53 16.55 20.53
N PHE A 809 24.88 17.24 21.63
CA PHE A 809 24.29 16.95 22.93
C PHE A 809 22.79 17.20 22.95
N ASP A 810 22.34 18.30 22.37
CA ASP A 810 20.91 18.61 22.27
C ASP A 810 20.15 17.56 21.44
N GLU A 811 20.73 17.08 20.34
CA GLU A 811 20.15 16.00 19.50
C GLU A 811 20.12 14.66 20.24
N LEU A 812 21.16 14.31 20.99
CA LEU A 812 21.18 13.11 21.83
C LEU A 812 20.08 13.13 22.89
N ASP A 813 19.84 14.28 23.53
CA ASP A 813 18.80 14.44 24.56
C ASP A 813 17.38 14.42 23.99
N ARG A 814 17.21 14.76 22.73
CA ARG A 814 15.92 14.72 22.00
C ARG A 814 15.58 13.36 21.42
N SER A 815 16.53 12.42 21.40
CA SER A 815 16.34 11.17 20.70
C SER A 815 15.36 10.23 21.41
N ASP A 816 14.37 9.75 20.65
CA ASP A 816 13.46 8.68 21.03
C ASP A 816 13.88 7.29 20.51
N SER A 817 15.03 7.21 19.80
CA SER A 817 15.55 5.94 19.28
C SER A 817 15.93 4.97 20.40
N PRO A 818 15.32 3.77 20.48
CA PRO A 818 15.69 2.78 21.49
C PRO A 818 17.15 2.34 21.39
N GLU A 819 17.71 2.29 20.18
CA GLU A 819 19.12 1.93 19.91
C GLU A 819 20.07 3.05 20.34
N LEU A 820 19.73 4.29 20.05
CA LEU A 820 20.53 5.43 20.46
C LEU A 820 20.49 5.65 21.98
N ARG A 821 19.33 5.47 22.63
CA ARG A 821 19.21 5.57 24.10
C ARG A 821 20.19 4.65 24.83
N LYS A 822 20.48 3.48 24.28
CA LYS A 822 21.47 2.55 24.83
C LYS A 822 22.92 3.04 24.68
N LYS A 823 23.17 3.89 23.67
CA LYS A 823 24.50 4.46 23.34
C LYS A 823 24.69 5.91 23.78
N ILE A 824 23.66 6.60 24.29
CA ILE A 824 23.73 8.04 24.64
C ILE A 824 24.85 8.31 25.63
N ASP A 825 24.91 7.55 26.70
CA ASP A 825 25.93 7.73 27.74
C ASP A 825 27.33 7.47 27.21
N LEU A 826 27.48 6.49 26.31
CA LEU A 826 28.74 6.14 25.67
C LEU A 826 29.22 7.26 24.74
N ILE A 827 28.32 7.82 23.92
CA ILE A 827 28.62 8.91 23.00
C ILE A 827 28.95 10.20 23.80
N LYS A 828 28.20 10.49 24.85
CA LYS A 828 28.47 11.63 25.72
C LYS A 828 29.83 11.50 26.42
N ALA A 829 30.16 10.29 26.88
CA ALA A 829 31.46 10.02 27.49
C ALA A 829 32.61 10.19 26.50
N PHE A 830 32.44 9.73 25.27
CA PHE A 830 33.38 9.93 24.18
C PHE A 830 33.58 11.42 23.87
N LEU A 831 32.54 12.17 23.69
CA LEU A 831 32.61 13.61 23.41
C LEU A 831 33.29 14.37 24.51
N ASN A 832 33.02 14.05 25.78
CA ASN A 832 33.71 14.67 26.93
C ASN A 832 35.20 14.31 27.00
N LYS A 833 35.59 13.11 26.52
CA LYS A 833 36.99 12.67 26.45
C LYS A 833 37.75 13.36 25.29
N VAL A 834 37.12 13.51 24.16
CA VAL A 834 37.71 13.98 22.90
C VAL A 834 37.62 15.49 22.70
N ALA A 835 36.51 16.14 23.13
CA ALA A 835 36.31 17.58 22.96
C ALA A 835 37.44 18.48 23.54
N PRO A 836 38.13 18.12 24.64
CA PRO A 836 39.29 18.89 25.15
C PRO A 836 40.57 18.73 24.32
N VAL A 837 40.69 17.69 23.50
CA VAL A 837 41.90 17.33 22.72
C VAL A 837 41.70 17.71 21.27
N ALA A 838 42.41 18.72 20.78
CA ALA A 838 42.40 19.08 19.36
C ALA A 838 43.01 17.96 18.51
N LEU A 839 42.27 17.38 17.63
CA LEU A 839 42.66 16.27 16.78
C LEU A 839 43.01 16.75 15.38
N VAL A 840 44.26 16.66 15.05
CA VAL A 840 44.78 16.85 13.69
C VAL A 840 45.18 15.46 13.17
N GLY A 841 44.42 14.98 12.18
CA GLY A 841 44.89 13.87 11.34
C GLY A 841 44.27 12.48 11.49
N ASN A 842 43.45 12.18 12.50
CA ASN A 842 42.79 10.86 12.65
C ASN A 842 41.29 10.97 12.46
N SER A 843 40.65 9.95 11.83
CA SER A 843 39.21 9.88 11.68
C SER A 843 38.54 9.77 13.06
N VAL A 844 37.66 10.70 13.38
CA VAL A 844 36.87 10.72 14.64
C VAL A 844 36.08 9.43 14.80
N LEU A 845 35.67 8.83 13.71
CA LEU A 845 34.91 7.57 13.70
C LEU A 845 35.80 6.38 14.12
N GLU A 846 37.07 6.34 13.69
CA GLU A 846 38.00 5.32 14.13
C GLU A 846 38.30 5.44 15.63
N MET A 847 38.45 6.64 16.11
CA MET A 847 38.64 6.90 17.57
C MET A 847 37.38 6.56 18.38
N TYR A 848 36.21 6.76 17.84
CA TYR A 848 34.98 6.34 18.51
C TYR A 848 34.90 4.82 18.56
N ALA A 849 35.24 4.10 17.49
CA ALA A 849 35.27 2.64 17.47
C ALA A 849 36.29 2.08 18.49
N GLU A 850 37.51 2.64 18.55
CA GLU A 850 38.51 2.25 19.56
C GLU A 850 37.99 2.50 20.98
N PHE A 851 37.36 3.64 21.22
CA PHE A 851 36.76 3.99 22.52
C PHE A 851 35.60 3.05 22.87
N GLU A 852 34.75 2.70 21.91
CA GLU A 852 33.64 1.76 22.07
C GLU A 852 34.16 0.39 22.48
N ASP A 853 35.20 -0.11 21.82
CA ASP A 853 35.83 -1.38 22.13
C ASP A 853 36.50 -1.37 23.55
N GLU A 854 37.20 -0.27 23.89
CA GLU A 854 37.77 -0.11 25.22
C GLU A 854 36.70 -0.18 26.33
N GLN A 855 35.57 0.52 26.14
CA GLN A 855 34.49 0.54 27.13
C GLN A 855 33.76 -0.81 27.22
N ARG A 856 33.58 -1.48 26.09
CA ARG A 856 32.96 -2.82 26.03
C ARG A 856 33.83 -3.81 26.84
N ASN A 857 35.13 -3.87 26.58
CA ASN A 857 36.05 -4.78 27.25
C ASN A 857 36.09 -4.51 28.75
N LYS A 858 36.10 -3.25 29.14
CA LYS A 858 36.04 -2.83 30.55
C LYS A 858 34.75 -3.28 31.24
N GLU A 859 33.60 -3.13 30.63
CA GLU A 859 32.32 -3.59 31.18
C GLU A 859 32.26 -5.12 31.29
N ILE A 860 32.84 -5.86 30.33
CA ILE A 860 32.96 -7.33 30.39
C ILE A 860 33.82 -7.75 31.56
N GLU A 861 35.01 -7.14 31.75
CA GLU A 861 35.91 -7.43 32.84
C GLU A 861 35.30 -7.09 34.21
N GLU A 862 34.68 -5.92 34.37
CA GLU A 862 34.01 -5.51 35.59
C GLU A 862 32.84 -6.45 35.97
N PHE A 863 31.99 -6.84 34.97
CA PHE A 863 30.90 -7.78 35.22
C PHE A 863 31.42 -9.17 35.60
N ALA A 864 32.47 -9.65 34.91
CA ALA A 864 33.13 -10.91 35.19
C ALA A 864 33.70 -10.94 36.60
N GLN A 865 34.40 -9.89 36.99
CA GLN A 865 35.01 -9.78 38.34
C GLN A 865 33.96 -9.74 39.46
N VAL A 866 32.91 -8.94 39.28
CA VAL A 866 31.82 -8.81 40.29
C VAL A 866 31.08 -10.12 40.53
N ASN A 867 30.90 -10.92 39.44
CA ASN A 867 30.13 -12.16 39.52
C ASN A 867 30.98 -13.44 39.62
N GLY A 868 32.31 -13.31 39.69
CA GLY A 868 33.23 -14.46 39.81
C GLY A 868 33.23 -15.36 38.55
N ILE A 869 33.10 -14.78 37.36
CA ILE A 869 33.05 -15.48 36.06
C ILE A 869 34.32 -15.19 35.31
N ASP A 870 34.79 -16.14 34.49
CA ASP A 870 35.89 -15.91 33.58
C ASP A 870 35.48 -14.94 32.47
N ALA A 871 36.23 -13.84 32.32
CA ALA A 871 35.95 -12.82 31.33
C ALA A 871 36.04 -13.37 29.89
N VAL A 872 36.98 -14.30 29.62
CA VAL A 872 37.14 -14.96 28.30
C VAL A 872 35.91 -15.83 27.98
N TYR A 873 35.40 -16.53 29.00
CA TYR A 873 34.17 -17.30 28.82
C TYR A 873 32.94 -16.42 28.53
N LEU A 874 32.83 -15.28 29.22
CA LEU A 874 31.76 -14.32 29.02
C LEU A 874 31.80 -13.69 27.62
N GLU A 875 33.01 -13.36 27.14
CA GLU A 875 33.21 -12.82 25.80
C GLU A 875 32.88 -13.86 24.71
N LYS A 876 33.20 -15.14 24.94
CA LYS A 876 32.77 -16.24 24.07
C LYS A 876 31.23 -16.30 23.97
N LEU A 877 30.53 -16.24 25.08
CA LEU A 877 29.05 -16.27 25.10
C LEU A 877 28.44 -15.06 24.40
N ILE A 878 29.05 -13.86 24.55
CA ILE A 878 28.61 -12.65 23.84
C ILE A 878 28.78 -12.85 22.32
N THR A 879 29.91 -13.39 21.88
CA THR A 879 30.19 -13.65 20.47
C THR A 879 29.24 -14.72 19.89
N GLU A 880 28.97 -15.80 20.63
CA GLU A 880 28.01 -16.83 20.23
C GLU A 880 26.59 -16.30 20.12
N TYR A 881 26.19 -15.47 21.08
CA TYR A 881 24.86 -14.84 21.05
C TYR A 881 24.74 -13.83 19.91
N SER A 882 25.74 -13.02 19.65
CA SER A 882 25.73 -12.06 18.55
C SER A 882 25.58 -12.74 17.20
N PHE A 883 26.18 -13.94 17.04
CA PHE A 883 26.11 -14.71 15.81
C PHE A 883 24.80 -15.50 15.66
N SER A 884 24.29 -16.11 16.75
CA SER A 884 23.17 -17.06 16.70
C SER A 884 21.83 -16.48 17.17
N GLY A 885 21.84 -15.41 17.96
CA GLY A 885 20.66 -14.88 18.67
C GLY A 885 20.12 -15.84 19.74
N ILE A 886 20.83 -16.91 20.06
CA ILE A 886 20.37 -17.95 20.97
C ILE A 886 21.43 -18.17 22.07
N LEU A 887 20.97 -18.23 23.33
CA LEU A 887 21.80 -18.63 24.47
C LEU A 887 21.36 -20.00 24.98
N ASP A 888 22.28 -20.95 25.04
CA ASP A 888 22.00 -22.24 25.67
C ASP A 888 22.14 -22.13 27.21
N ASN A 889 21.03 -21.83 27.87
CA ASN A 889 20.97 -21.74 29.32
C ASN A 889 21.36 -23.04 30.03
N SER A 890 21.37 -24.19 29.35
CA SER A 890 21.76 -25.48 29.93
C SER A 890 23.27 -25.59 30.01
N GLU A 891 23.96 -25.13 28.98
CA GLU A 891 25.42 -25.07 28.91
C GLU A 891 25.96 -24.02 29.88
N ILE A 892 25.40 -22.83 29.92
CA ILE A 892 25.72 -21.78 30.88
C ILE A 892 25.57 -22.27 32.32
N LYS A 893 24.49 -23.00 32.64
CA LYS A 893 24.31 -23.59 33.96
C LYS A 893 25.34 -24.63 34.33
N LYS A 894 25.79 -25.41 33.32
CA LYS A 894 26.77 -26.47 33.54
C LYS A 894 28.16 -25.88 33.88
N GLU A 895 28.55 -24.83 33.14
CA GLU A 895 29.85 -24.16 33.36
C GLU A 895 29.90 -23.31 34.65
N LEU A 896 28.78 -22.62 34.95
CA LEU A 896 28.71 -21.77 36.14
C LEU A 896 28.34 -22.52 37.45
N ARG A 897 28.17 -23.86 37.41
CA ARG A 897 27.57 -24.61 38.51
C ARG A 897 28.46 -24.59 39.75
N GLY A 898 29.79 -24.69 39.70
CA GLY A 898 30.68 -24.68 40.82
C GLY A 898 30.06 -25.24 42.13
N ASP A 899 30.34 -24.62 43.26
CA ASP A 899 29.73 -24.93 44.57
C ASP A 899 28.41 -24.17 44.88
N LEU A 900 27.78 -23.55 43.85
CA LEU A 900 26.61 -22.74 44.01
C LEU A 900 25.33 -23.54 44.26
N GLY A 901 24.50 -23.10 45.22
CA GLY A 901 23.17 -23.67 45.43
C GLY A 901 22.22 -23.39 44.25
N PHE A 902 21.24 -24.25 44.06
CA PHE A 902 20.32 -24.19 42.88
C PHE A 902 19.65 -22.81 42.65
N LYS A 903 19.30 -22.10 43.73
CA LYS A 903 18.69 -20.76 43.65
C LYS A 903 19.71 -19.71 43.20
N GLN A 904 20.90 -19.74 43.75
CA GLN A 904 22.01 -18.84 43.42
C GLN A 904 22.46 -19.03 41.97
N LEU A 905 22.58 -20.28 41.55
CA LEU A 905 22.91 -20.60 40.12
C LEU A 905 21.85 -20.06 39.14
N ARG A 906 20.58 -20.20 39.47
CA ARG A 906 19.50 -19.67 38.63
C ARG A 906 19.53 -18.14 38.56
N GLU A 907 19.80 -17.45 39.68
CA GLU A 907 19.92 -15.99 39.69
C GLU A 907 21.15 -15.51 38.95
N LEU A 908 22.28 -16.21 39.05
CA LEU A 908 23.49 -15.90 38.28
C LEU A 908 23.32 -16.09 36.79
N VAL A 909 22.72 -17.19 36.36
CA VAL A 909 22.43 -17.43 34.91
C VAL A 909 21.50 -16.35 34.37
N ALA A 910 20.48 -15.91 35.10
CA ALA A 910 19.60 -14.84 34.70
C ALA A 910 20.35 -13.49 34.53
N LYS A 911 21.29 -13.18 35.44
CA LYS A 911 22.12 -11.97 35.36
C LYS A 911 23.08 -12.04 34.15
N VAL A 912 23.71 -13.17 33.93
CA VAL A 912 24.60 -13.40 32.77
C VAL A 912 23.84 -13.27 31.47
N THR A 913 22.69 -13.93 31.33
CA THR A 913 21.84 -13.83 30.13
C THR A 913 21.42 -12.38 29.88
N LYS A 914 21.00 -11.66 30.91
CA LYS A 914 20.59 -10.26 30.79
C LYS A 914 21.77 -9.38 30.36
N PHE A 915 22.95 -9.55 30.98
CA PHE A 915 24.15 -8.79 30.64
C PHE A 915 24.58 -9.03 29.18
N ILE A 916 24.57 -10.29 28.70
CA ILE A 916 24.94 -10.62 27.33
C ILE A 916 24.01 -9.93 26.35
N ILE A 917 22.69 -9.99 26.57
CA ILE A 917 21.69 -9.33 25.70
C ILE A 917 21.91 -7.81 25.71
N GLU A 918 22.04 -7.19 26.86
CA GLU A 918 22.24 -5.74 27.02
C GLU A 918 23.58 -5.28 26.39
N ASN A 919 24.65 -6.06 26.54
CA ASN A 919 25.96 -5.78 25.94
C ASN A 919 25.88 -5.85 24.39
N CYS A 920 25.31 -6.93 23.83
CA CYS A 920 25.13 -7.05 22.38
C CYS A 920 24.23 -5.93 21.82
N GLU A 921 23.14 -5.57 22.50
CA GLU A 921 22.26 -4.49 22.08
C GLU A 921 22.93 -3.09 22.16
N LYS A 922 23.83 -2.89 23.13
CA LYS A 922 24.53 -1.60 23.37
C LYS A 922 25.65 -1.39 22.37
N TYR A 923 26.44 -2.41 22.10
CA TYR A 923 27.64 -2.32 21.24
C TYR A 923 27.41 -2.76 19.80
N GLY A 924 26.25 -3.33 19.50
CA GLY A 924 25.88 -3.71 18.13
C GLY A 924 26.65 -4.92 17.60
N VAL A 925 27.10 -5.81 18.49
CA VAL A 925 27.85 -7.03 18.18
C VAL A 925 26.91 -8.20 17.93
#